data_939a54e7660aa4b49f4bcdcc223c708b
#
_entry.id   939a54e7660aa4b49f4bcdcc223c708b
#
_cell.length_a   1.000
_cell.length_b   1.000
_cell.length_c   1.000
_cell.angle_alpha   90.00
_cell.angle_beta   90.00
_cell.angle_gamma   90.00
#
_symmetry.space_group_name_H-M   'P 1'
#
loop_
_entity.id
_entity.type
_entity.pdbx_description
1 polymer ?
#
loop_
_entity_poly.entity_id
_entity_poly.type
_entity_poly.pdbx_seq_one_letter_code
_entity_poly.pdbx_strand_id
1 'polypeptide(L)'
;MLILAGAGSGKTRVITYRIAHLIDGIGVLPDSILAVTFTNKAASEMASRVESLVGTRSVTKSLISTFHSFCVRLLRRDIQTLQIGGKGYRKDFVIYDEADQQNVVKAAMKRLGIDSKQVTPSSVLGQISWAKNHMLDPQEVYLNSSDPKTERVAHIYEIYRQELAKANALDFDDLLLYAVKVLKSSSEVRERYNRRFRHILVDEYQDTNRPQYELMRMLAGSEHNVCAVGDEDQSIYSWRGADIRNILEFEQDFPEARIIRLEQNYRSTQNILQAASAVVSRNVKRKGKNLWTDRTGGAQIGYYEAPDGENEALFVADYISKYLQQGQTENRETPRAAVLYRTNSQSRLLEEAMRRYQMKYHVVGGFSFYERAEIKDMISYLKVIANPDDSVALQRVINTPPRGIGKTTMETVERIALETGTSLWSAIGETIGQRLLPPRALASLNGFHELIEDARAMHLGTFRERVAETAALETMRDVGPAREEDDLQHAMDFSPEMFEEEGATREKSRSLDSPAKAGLARDDNPEESDSSGQEQRVEGFRVPGDPANTAELLKFLLDRTGYIKLLEQEDTPDSLARIENLRELVNAAMDSRDRGETLSEFLDHAALVSDADDYDENSRVTLMTLHSAKGLEFPLVFLIGLEEGLFPHSRTLLAPDDIEEERRLCYVGMTRAMDTLILTRARYRRRYGTDMPEASVPSRFLEEVPQELMQDLGSPQRPRYSEYAGSRNGAAWATRTDAGDYGAGRHYAYEDEDQRPQYPQRSEKQRSSYAGPAYNSIDNIAEFFASRGKKFTRPKVDVPAPAGRTGFRPGQRVRHPKYGEGTVYRREGDGEDAKITVQFLKFGVKKLVEKYAQLEKA
;
A
#
# COMPACT_ATOMS: atom_id res chain seq x y z
N MET A 1 21.07 -22.94 9.53
CA MET A 1 19.94 -23.37 10.37
C MET A 1 18.65 -22.82 9.78
N LEU A 2 17.61 -23.63 9.69
CA LEU A 2 16.26 -23.20 9.32
C LEU A 2 15.32 -23.43 10.51
N ILE A 3 14.57 -22.42 10.91
CA ILE A 3 13.54 -22.49 11.94
C ILE A 3 12.19 -22.39 11.24
N LEU A 4 11.49 -23.52 11.11
CA LEU A 4 10.12 -23.58 10.61
C LEU A 4 9.16 -23.27 11.76
N ALA A 5 8.54 -22.12 11.71
CA ALA A 5 7.81 -21.57 12.85
C ALA A 5 6.40 -21.17 12.43
N GLY A 6 5.39 -21.87 12.93
CA GLY A 6 3.99 -21.61 12.60
C GLY A 6 3.49 -20.22 13.02
N ALA A 7 2.26 -19.90 12.63
CA ALA A 7 1.61 -18.68 13.06
C ALA A 7 1.57 -18.62 14.60
N GLY A 8 1.86 -17.46 15.20
CA GLY A 8 1.79 -17.26 16.65
C GLY A 8 2.77 -18.08 17.50
N SER A 9 3.79 -18.72 16.89
CA SER A 9 4.80 -19.52 17.60
C SER A 9 5.98 -18.72 18.15
N GLY A 10 6.01 -17.40 17.96
CA GLY A 10 7.07 -16.53 18.48
C GLY A 10 8.30 -16.43 17.57
N LYS A 11 8.14 -16.45 16.23
CA LYS A 11 9.23 -16.28 15.26
C LYS A 11 10.20 -15.15 15.61
N THR A 12 9.70 -13.93 15.72
CA THR A 12 10.52 -12.75 16.03
C THR A 12 11.16 -12.85 17.42
N ARG A 13 10.47 -13.45 18.39
CA ARG A 13 11.02 -13.70 19.72
C ARG A 13 12.24 -14.59 19.67
N VAL A 14 12.19 -15.66 18.90
CA VAL A 14 13.34 -16.58 18.76
C VAL A 14 14.54 -15.88 18.14
N ILE A 15 14.36 -15.06 17.12
CA ILE A 15 15.45 -14.28 16.51
C ILE A 15 16.05 -13.32 17.52
N THR A 16 15.24 -12.56 18.25
CA THR A 16 15.73 -11.58 19.23
C THR A 16 16.52 -12.24 20.36
N TYR A 17 16.02 -13.36 20.89
CA TYR A 17 16.75 -14.12 21.91
C TYR A 17 18.03 -14.75 21.35
N ARG A 18 18.03 -15.18 20.10
CA ARG A 18 19.23 -15.70 19.45
C ARG A 18 20.29 -14.60 19.29
N ILE A 19 19.92 -13.39 18.88
CA ILE A 19 20.83 -12.24 18.81
C ILE A 19 21.39 -11.93 20.19
N ALA A 20 20.53 -11.84 21.20
CA ALA A 20 20.95 -11.59 22.58
C ALA A 20 21.91 -12.70 23.07
N HIS A 21 21.63 -13.97 22.80
CA HIS A 21 22.50 -15.08 23.17
C HIS A 21 23.86 -15.04 22.44
N LEU A 22 23.88 -14.64 21.17
CA LEU A 22 25.13 -14.46 20.42
C LEU A 22 26.00 -13.38 21.07
N ILE A 23 25.40 -12.28 21.50
CA ILE A 23 26.13 -11.14 22.11
C ILE A 23 26.58 -11.49 23.53
N ASP A 24 25.64 -11.82 24.43
CA ASP A 24 25.92 -11.97 25.86
C ASP A 24 26.40 -13.38 26.22
N GLY A 25 25.86 -14.42 25.57
CA GLY A 25 26.18 -15.82 25.89
C GLY A 25 27.46 -16.32 25.23
N ILE A 26 27.70 -15.92 23.98
CA ILE A 26 28.84 -16.39 23.17
C ILE A 26 29.94 -15.32 23.06
N GLY A 27 29.60 -14.04 23.28
CA GLY A 27 30.55 -12.93 23.17
C GLY A 27 30.80 -12.47 21.75
N VAL A 28 29.83 -12.68 20.84
CA VAL A 28 29.92 -12.22 19.46
C VAL A 28 29.82 -10.70 19.41
N LEU A 29 30.73 -10.07 18.66
CA LEU A 29 30.71 -8.62 18.49
C LEU A 29 29.40 -8.20 17.77
N PRO A 30 28.63 -7.23 18.30
CA PRO A 30 27.35 -6.82 17.73
C PRO A 30 27.44 -6.37 16.25
N ASP A 31 28.53 -5.71 15.85
CA ASP A 31 28.76 -5.25 14.47
C ASP A 31 29.05 -6.37 13.46
N SER A 32 29.26 -7.61 13.94
CA SER A 32 29.39 -8.80 13.12
C SER A 32 28.05 -9.53 12.88
N ILE A 33 26.96 -9.00 13.43
CA ILE A 33 25.60 -9.55 13.28
C ILE A 33 24.81 -8.70 12.29
N LEU A 34 24.27 -9.34 11.27
CA LEU A 34 23.28 -8.78 10.35
C LEU A 34 21.94 -9.49 10.56
N ALA A 35 20.91 -8.77 10.96
CA ALA A 35 19.55 -9.27 11.04
C ALA A 35 18.66 -8.49 10.07
N VAL A 36 17.98 -9.21 9.19
CA VAL A 36 17.11 -8.62 8.16
C VAL A 36 15.69 -9.11 8.28
N THR A 37 14.75 -8.18 8.07
CA THR A 37 13.32 -8.43 8.05
C THR A 37 12.66 -7.65 6.90
N PHE A 38 11.33 -7.73 6.75
CA PHE A 38 10.62 -7.15 5.61
C PHE A 38 10.15 -5.72 5.84
N THR A 39 9.74 -5.33 7.06
CA THR A 39 9.19 -4.00 7.35
C THR A 39 10.07 -3.22 8.34
N ASN A 40 10.06 -1.89 8.22
CA ASN A 40 10.80 -1.02 9.13
C ASN A 40 10.27 -1.15 10.57
N LYS A 41 8.95 -1.31 10.73
CA LYS A 41 8.34 -1.56 12.05
C LYS A 41 8.89 -2.82 12.69
N ALA A 42 8.94 -3.94 11.95
CA ALA A 42 9.50 -5.19 12.45
C ALA A 42 10.99 -5.05 12.81
N ALA A 43 11.76 -4.30 12.01
CA ALA A 43 13.16 -4.03 12.28
C ALA A 43 13.34 -3.19 13.56
N SER A 44 12.56 -2.12 13.73
CA SER A 44 12.56 -1.27 14.94
C SER A 44 12.16 -2.07 16.18
N GLU A 45 11.09 -2.86 16.09
CA GLU A 45 10.62 -3.69 17.20
C GLU A 45 11.67 -4.77 17.57
N MET A 46 12.26 -5.39 16.57
CA MET A 46 13.36 -6.34 16.79
C MET A 46 14.55 -5.66 17.51
N ALA A 47 14.94 -4.49 17.05
CA ALA A 47 16.03 -3.72 17.66
C ALA A 47 15.72 -3.35 19.11
N SER A 48 14.55 -2.79 19.40
CA SER A 48 14.12 -2.44 20.76
C SER A 48 14.07 -3.65 21.69
N ARG A 49 13.59 -4.80 21.21
CA ARG A 49 13.56 -6.05 21.99
C ARG A 49 14.97 -6.57 22.28
N VAL A 50 15.87 -6.53 21.32
CA VAL A 50 17.27 -6.92 21.52
C VAL A 50 17.93 -5.98 22.51
N GLU A 51 17.70 -4.66 22.38
CA GLU A 51 18.21 -3.64 23.31
C GLU A 51 17.74 -3.87 24.73
N SER A 52 16.46 -4.22 24.93
CA SER A 52 15.92 -4.54 26.25
C SER A 52 16.53 -5.80 26.87
N LEU A 53 16.99 -6.75 26.06
CA LEU A 53 17.61 -8.00 26.52
C LEU A 53 19.08 -7.86 26.87
N VAL A 54 19.84 -7.05 26.09
CA VAL A 54 21.31 -6.98 26.16
C VAL A 54 21.79 -5.66 26.83
N GLY A 55 20.89 -4.66 26.94
CA GLY A 55 21.19 -3.31 27.43
C GLY A 55 21.76 -2.40 26.35
N THR A 56 21.56 -1.08 26.50
CA THR A 56 21.80 -0.03 25.51
C THR A 56 23.24 0.06 24.98
N ARG A 57 24.22 -0.37 25.74
CA ARG A 57 25.65 -0.24 25.36
C ARG A 57 26.09 -1.20 24.27
N SER A 58 25.37 -2.29 24.05
CA SER A 58 25.80 -3.37 23.15
C SER A 58 25.09 -3.37 21.80
N VAL A 59 23.89 -2.79 21.68
CA VAL A 59 23.04 -2.90 20.49
C VAL A 59 23.35 -1.86 19.42
N THR A 60 23.92 -0.73 19.77
CA THR A 60 24.22 0.40 18.86
C THR A 60 25.08 0.03 17.64
N LYS A 61 25.64 -1.17 17.61
CA LYS A 61 26.49 -1.63 16.51
C LYS A 61 25.91 -2.79 15.70
N SER A 62 24.89 -3.49 16.19
CA SER A 62 24.21 -4.55 15.41
C SER A 62 23.43 -3.94 14.27
N LEU A 63 23.56 -4.50 13.07
CA LEU A 63 22.78 -4.04 11.93
C LEU A 63 21.47 -4.83 11.85
N ILE A 64 20.41 -4.26 12.42
CA ILE A 64 19.04 -4.75 12.31
C ILE A 64 18.29 -3.81 11.36
N SER A 65 17.81 -4.30 10.22
CA SER A 65 17.20 -3.47 9.19
C SER A 65 16.35 -4.29 8.21
N THR A 66 15.67 -3.60 7.31
CA THR A 66 15.06 -4.28 6.14
C THR A 66 16.13 -4.63 5.10
N PHE A 67 15.82 -5.59 4.21
CA PHE A 67 16.67 -5.88 3.05
C PHE A 67 16.99 -4.63 2.23
N HIS A 68 15.98 -3.82 1.93
CA HIS A 68 16.15 -2.60 1.14
C HIS A 68 17.03 -1.58 1.85
N SER A 69 16.80 -1.32 3.14
CA SER A 69 17.62 -0.40 3.92
C SER A 69 19.08 -0.84 4.01
N PHE A 70 19.32 -2.16 4.11
CA PHE A 70 20.66 -2.72 4.03
C PHE A 70 21.28 -2.47 2.65
N CYS A 71 20.54 -2.75 1.57
CA CYS A 71 20.99 -2.54 0.19
C CYS A 71 21.30 -1.07 -0.11
N VAL A 72 20.46 -0.14 0.35
CA VAL A 72 20.72 1.32 0.24
C VAL A 72 22.06 1.66 0.87
N ARG A 73 22.32 1.22 2.11
CA ARG A 73 23.61 1.48 2.80
C ARG A 73 24.81 0.88 2.04
N LEU A 74 24.66 -0.33 1.51
CA LEU A 74 25.67 -0.97 0.69
C LEU A 74 25.93 -0.16 -0.58
N LEU A 75 24.89 0.22 -1.30
CA LEU A 75 25.00 0.98 -2.54
C LEU A 75 25.51 2.40 -2.33
N ARG A 76 25.06 3.12 -1.28
CA ARG A 76 25.62 4.44 -0.92
C ARG A 76 27.13 4.39 -0.67
N ARG A 77 27.66 3.24 -0.27
CA ARG A 77 29.08 3.05 -0.05
C ARG A 77 29.84 2.61 -1.30
N ASP A 78 29.32 1.63 -2.03
CA ASP A 78 30.10 0.82 -2.97
C ASP A 78 29.55 0.82 -4.42
N ILE A 79 28.46 1.53 -4.75
CA ILE A 79 27.83 1.52 -6.08
C ILE A 79 28.77 1.96 -7.22
N GLN A 80 29.77 2.79 -6.90
CA GLN A 80 30.74 3.30 -7.87
C GLN A 80 31.60 2.19 -8.48
N THR A 81 31.63 1.00 -7.90
CA THR A 81 32.29 -0.18 -8.46
C THR A 81 31.54 -0.78 -9.65
N LEU A 82 30.27 -0.39 -9.85
CA LEU A 82 29.44 -0.87 -10.95
C LEU A 82 29.46 0.11 -12.12
N GLN A 83 29.63 -0.45 -13.32
CA GLN A 83 29.35 0.24 -14.57
C GLN A 83 28.13 -0.41 -15.24
N ILE A 84 27.08 0.37 -15.48
CA ILE A 84 25.85 -0.10 -16.11
C ILE A 84 25.66 0.71 -17.39
N GLY A 85 25.62 0.03 -18.53
CA GLY A 85 25.51 0.69 -19.83
C GLY A 85 26.65 1.66 -20.15
N GLY A 86 27.86 1.42 -19.59
CA GLY A 86 29.05 2.27 -19.78
C GLY A 86 29.10 3.52 -18.90
N LYS A 87 28.11 3.74 -18.03
CA LYS A 87 28.08 4.82 -17.04
C LYS A 87 28.14 4.24 -15.62
N GLY A 88 28.95 4.88 -14.75
CA GLY A 88 28.96 4.59 -13.32
C GLY A 88 27.87 5.37 -12.59
N TYR A 89 27.23 4.74 -11.59
CA TYR A 89 26.36 5.45 -10.66
C TYR A 89 27.18 6.24 -9.63
N ARG A 90 26.63 7.37 -9.21
CA ARG A 90 27.17 8.16 -8.08
C ARG A 90 26.50 7.69 -6.77
N LYS A 91 27.14 8.00 -5.64
CA LYS A 91 26.63 7.62 -4.32
C LYS A 91 25.38 8.39 -3.91
N ASP A 92 25.16 9.57 -4.47
CA ASP A 92 24.02 10.47 -4.27
C ASP A 92 22.81 10.15 -5.15
N PHE A 93 22.61 8.87 -5.51
CA PHE A 93 21.47 8.45 -6.30
C PHE A 93 20.15 8.71 -5.58
N VAL A 94 19.07 8.94 -6.34
CA VAL A 94 17.71 9.06 -5.82
C VAL A 94 16.96 7.75 -5.98
N ILE A 95 15.94 7.53 -5.13
CA ILE A 95 15.08 6.35 -5.21
C ILE A 95 13.74 6.77 -5.81
N TYR A 96 13.37 6.13 -6.92
CA TYR A 96 12.10 6.36 -7.60
C TYR A 96 10.98 5.51 -7.01
N ASP A 97 9.86 6.15 -6.70
CA ASP A 97 8.63 5.47 -6.32
C ASP A 97 7.86 4.94 -7.57
N GLU A 98 6.74 4.27 -7.36
CA GLU A 98 5.96 3.68 -8.44
C GLU A 98 5.44 4.72 -9.45
N ALA A 99 5.06 5.92 -8.97
CA ALA A 99 4.58 6.99 -9.85
C ALA A 99 5.72 7.55 -10.73
N ASP A 100 6.90 7.72 -10.15
CA ASP A 100 8.11 8.12 -10.86
C ASP A 100 8.46 7.09 -11.93
N GLN A 101 8.48 5.80 -11.57
CA GLN A 101 8.73 4.69 -12.48
C GLN A 101 7.73 4.65 -13.64
N GLN A 102 6.42 4.80 -13.35
CA GLN A 102 5.39 4.86 -14.39
C GLN A 102 5.58 6.02 -15.35
N ASN A 103 6.07 7.17 -14.88
CA ASN A 103 6.36 8.32 -15.73
C ASN A 103 7.53 8.04 -16.67
N VAL A 104 8.59 7.40 -16.17
CA VAL A 104 9.70 6.96 -17.03
C VAL A 104 9.25 5.96 -18.08
N VAL A 105 8.42 4.98 -17.70
CA VAL A 105 7.85 4.02 -18.65
C VAL A 105 6.99 4.71 -19.72
N LYS A 106 6.14 5.68 -19.33
CA LYS A 106 5.34 6.48 -20.27
C LYS A 106 6.22 7.23 -21.27
N ALA A 107 7.32 7.83 -20.80
CA ALA A 107 8.27 8.54 -21.66
C ALA A 107 8.96 7.57 -22.64
N ALA A 108 9.39 6.39 -22.14
CA ALA A 108 10.00 5.36 -22.98
C ALA A 108 9.04 4.82 -24.06
N MET A 109 7.77 4.57 -23.70
CA MET A 109 6.73 4.16 -24.64
C MET A 109 6.46 5.22 -25.71
N LYS A 110 6.37 6.49 -25.31
CA LYS A 110 6.21 7.63 -26.25
C LYS A 110 7.37 7.68 -27.25
N ARG A 111 8.61 7.48 -26.78
CA ARG A 111 9.82 7.47 -27.63
C ARG A 111 9.80 6.33 -28.65
N LEU A 112 9.24 5.18 -28.30
CA LEU A 112 9.08 4.02 -29.19
C LEU A 112 7.81 4.08 -30.06
N GLY A 113 6.99 5.13 -29.95
CA GLY A 113 5.72 5.24 -30.66
C GLY A 113 4.67 4.21 -30.23
N ILE A 114 4.75 3.70 -29.02
CA ILE A 114 3.82 2.70 -28.49
C ILE A 114 2.64 3.40 -27.83
N ASP A 115 1.42 3.12 -28.33
CA ASP A 115 0.19 3.68 -27.76
C ASP A 115 -0.12 3.05 -26.39
N SER A 116 -0.29 3.90 -25.37
CA SER A 116 -0.70 3.51 -24.01
C SER A 116 -2.08 2.82 -23.95
N LYS A 117 -2.89 2.93 -25.02
CA LYS A 117 -4.16 2.19 -25.14
C LYS A 117 -3.95 0.70 -25.46
N GLN A 118 -2.86 0.35 -26.13
CA GLN A 118 -2.54 -1.05 -26.46
C GLN A 118 -1.83 -1.77 -25.32
N VAL A 119 -0.95 -1.08 -24.60
CA VAL A 119 -0.20 -1.61 -23.46
C VAL A 119 -0.15 -0.53 -22.39
N THR A 120 -0.68 -0.81 -21.21
CA THR A 120 -0.68 0.16 -20.13
C THR A 120 0.70 0.29 -19.48
N PRO A 121 1.14 1.51 -19.09
CA PRO A 121 2.42 1.70 -18.40
C PRO A 121 2.58 0.83 -17.14
N SER A 122 1.51 0.65 -16.39
CA SER A 122 1.49 -0.21 -15.20
C SER A 122 1.76 -1.69 -15.54
N SER A 123 1.18 -2.19 -16.65
CA SER A 123 1.45 -3.57 -17.11
C SER A 123 2.90 -3.76 -17.55
N VAL A 124 3.49 -2.74 -18.18
CA VAL A 124 4.92 -2.77 -18.57
C VAL A 124 5.79 -2.76 -17.35
N LEU A 125 5.50 -1.86 -16.39
CA LEU A 125 6.23 -1.78 -15.12
C LEU A 125 6.18 -3.10 -14.35
N GLY A 126 5.01 -3.73 -14.28
CA GLY A 126 4.88 -5.05 -13.65
C GLY A 126 5.76 -6.12 -14.31
N GLN A 127 5.91 -6.10 -15.64
CA GLN A 127 6.79 -7.04 -16.35
C GLN A 127 8.27 -6.71 -16.15
N ILE A 128 8.64 -5.42 -16.07
CA ILE A 128 10.01 -4.99 -15.73
C ILE A 128 10.37 -5.42 -14.31
N SER A 129 9.47 -5.18 -13.34
CA SER A 129 9.64 -5.61 -11.96
C SER A 129 9.78 -7.13 -11.86
N TRP A 130 8.92 -7.88 -12.56
CA TRP A 130 9.04 -9.33 -12.64
C TRP A 130 10.41 -9.76 -13.16
N ALA A 131 10.90 -9.16 -14.25
CA ALA A 131 12.22 -9.46 -14.82
C ALA A 131 13.35 -9.17 -13.82
N LYS A 132 13.31 -8.02 -13.14
CA LYS A 132 14.30 -7.66 -12.10
C LYS A 132 14.30 -8.63 -10.93
N ASN A 133 13.11 -9.04 -10.47
CA ASN A 133 12.96 -10.02 -9.40
C ASN A 133 13.41 -11.44 -9.79
N HIS A 134 13.48 -11.73 -11.11
CA HIS A 134 14.10 -12.96 -11.65
C HIS A 134 15.55 -12.74 -12.07
N MET A 135 16.11 -11.55 -11.81
CA MET A 135 17.48 -11.16 -12.16
C MET A 135 17.78 -11.17 -13.67
N LEU A 136 16.73 -11.01 -14.49
CA LEU A 136 16.86 -10.95 -15.95
C LEU A 136 17.14 -9.51 -16.41
N ASP A 137 18.13 -9.35 -17.26
CA ASP A 137 18.38 -8.08 -17.90
C ASP A 137 17.50 -7.89 -19.18
N PRO A 138 17.41 -6.68 -19.75
CA PRO A 138 16.57 -6.44 -20.93
C PRO A 138 16.91 -7.35 -22.13
N GLN A 139 18.19 -7.71 -22.30
CA GLN A 139 18.61 -8.58 -23.39
C GLN A 139 18.18 -10.03 -23.16
N GLU A 140 18.27 -10.50 -21.90
CA GLU A 140 17.78 -11.83 -21.53
C GLU A 140 16.26 -11.93 -21.67
N VAL A 141 15.52 -10.87 -21.31
CA VAL A 141 14.05 -10.80 -21.53
C VAL A 141 13.75 -10.87 -23.03
N TYR A 142 14.49 -10.16 -23.87
CA TYR A 142 14.33 -10.19 -25.32
C TYR A 142 14.61 -11.59 -25.90
N LEU A 143 15.73 -12.22 -25.52
CA LEU A 143 16.12 -13.54 -26.01
C LEU A 143 15.17 -14.66 -25.58
N ASN A 144 14.55 -14.51 -24.41
CA ASN A 144 13.58 -15.47 -23.88
C ASN A 144 12.14 -15.19 -24.36
N SER A 145 11.93 -14.10 -25.12
CA SER A 145 10.61 -13.74 -25.57
C SER A 145 10.10 -14.68 -26.65
N SER A 146 8.86 -15.14 -26.51
CA SER A 146 8.15 -15.96 -27.49
C SER A 146 7.02 -15.21 -28.21
N ASP A 147 6.80 -13.94 -27.85
CA ASP A 147 5.71 -13.13 -28.38
C ASP A 147 6.13 -11.66 -28.58
N PRO A 148 5.53 -10.95 -29.59
CA PRO A 148 5.89 -9.58 -29.89
C PRO A 148 5.61 -8.56 -28.76
N LYS A 149 4.77 -8.92 -27.79
CA LYS A 149 4.47 -8.05 -26.66
C LYS A 149 5.64 -8.03 -25.68
N THR A 150 6.16 -9.19 -25.36
CA THR A 150 7.34 -9.34 -24.48
C THR A 150 8.59 -8.71 -25.10
N GLU A 151 8.77 -8.82 -26.44
CA GLU A 151 9.85 -8.13 -27.15
C GLU A 151 9.78 -6.61 -26.98
N ARG A 152 8.58 -6.02 -27.12
CA ARG A 152 8.37 -4.58 -26.91
C ARG A 152 8.69 -4.18 -25.46
N VAL A 153 8.30 -4.99 -24.50
CA VAL A 153 8.63 -4.74 -23.08
C VAL A 153 10.13 -4.76 -22.84
N ALA A 154 10.87 -5.67 -23.47
CA ALA A 154 12.33 -5.71 -23.38
C ALA A 154 12.97 -4.42 -23.90
N HIS A 155 12.49 -3.89 -25.03
CA HIS A 155 12.95 -2.60 -25.57
C HIS A 155 12.60 -1.42 -24.65
N ILE A 156 11.39 -1.39 -24.08
CA ILE A 156 11.00 -0.37 -23.09
C ILE A 156 11.89 -0.48 -21.86
N TYR A 157 12.16 -1.69 -21.38
CA TYR A 157 13.01 -1.94 -20.22
C TYR A 157 14.44 -1.44 -20.44
N GLU A 158 15.00 -1.61 -21.63
CA GLU A 158 16.34 -1.08 -21.94
C GLU A 158 16.36 0.46 -21.88
N ILE A 159 15.35 1.14 -22.46
CA ILE A 159 15.24 2.60 -22.38
C ILE A 159 15.02 3.04 -20.95
N TYR A 160 14.12 2.36 -20.23
CA TYR A 160 13.83 2.61 -18.80
C TYR A 160 15.13 2.58 -17.98
N ARG A 161 15.94 1.54 -18.12
CA ARG A 161 17.22 1.38 -17.43
C ARG A 161 18.19 2.52 -17.77
N GLN A 162 18.24 2.93 -19.05
CA GLN A 162 19.09 4.04 -19.50
C GLN A 162 18.64 5.38 -18.91
N GLU A 163 17.34 5.65 -18.85
CA GLU A 163 16.81 6.89 -18.27
C GLU A 163 17.05 6.96 -16.76
N LEU A 164 16.88 5.86 -16.02
CA LEU A 164 17.28 5.81 -14.60
C LEU A 164 18.76 6.09 -14.42
N ALA A 165 19.62 5.50 -15.24
CA ALA A 165 21.06 5.72 -15.17
C ALA A 165 21.44 7.18 -15.47
N LYS A 166 20.77 7.86 -16.42
CA LYS A 166 20.98 9.29 -16.70
C LYS A 166 20.59 10.18 -15.53
N ALA A 167 19.45 9.88 -14.90
CA ALA A 167 18.95 10.62 -13.73
C ALA A 167 19.72 10.29 -12.44
N ASN A 168 20.68 9.39 -12.47
CA ASN A 168 21.31 8.82 -11.29
C ASN A 168 20.26 8.31 -10.29
N ALA A 169 19.25 7.59 -10.78
CA ALA A 169 18.12 7.09 -10.04
C ALA A 169 18.09 5.56 -10.00
N LEU A 170 17.57 4.99 -8.93
CA LEU A 170 17.31 3.58 -8.75
C LEU A 170 15.85 3.40 -8.35
N ASP A 171 15.21 2.33 -8.80
CA ASP A 171 13.95 1.91 -8.23
C ASP A 171 14.14 0.88 -7.10
N PHE A 172 13.04 0.44 -6.47
CA PHE A 172 13.11 -0.51 -5.36
C PHE A 172 13.74 -1.85 -5.74
N ASP A 173 13.42 -2.36 -6.94
CA ASP A 173 13.99 -3.63 -7.41
C ASP A 173 15.48 -3.47 -7.73
N ASP A 174 15.90 -2.31 -8.23
CA ASP A 174 17.31 -2.00 -8.49
C ASP A 174 18.15 -2.00 -7.22
N LEU A 175 17.60 -1.58 -6.07
CA LEU A 175 18.32 -1.60 -4.80
C LEU A 175 18.84 -3.01 -4.48
N LEU A 176 17.96 -4.00 -4.62
CA LEU A 176 18.31 -5.41 -4.40
C LEU A 176 19.23 -5.94 -5.51
N LEU A 177 18.82 -5.74 -6.77
CA LEU A 177 19.52 -6.24 -7.94
C LEU A 177 20.96 -5.70 -8.03
N TYR A 178 21.15 -4.41 -7.79
CA TYR A 178 22.49 -3.80 -7.90
C TYR A 178 23.35 -4.08 -6.67
N ALA A 179 22.78 -4.26 -5.49
CA ALA A 179 23.52 -4.77 -4.35
C ALA A 179 24.10 -6.16 -4.64
N VAL A 180 23.31 -7.05 -5.24
CA VAL A 180 23.80 -8.36 -5.70
C VAL A 180 24.87 -8.20 -6.79
N LYS A 181 24.68 -7.30 -7.76
CA LYS A 181 25.67 -7.06 -8.84
C LYS A 181 26.98 -6.50 -8.29
N VAL A 182 26.96 -5.59 -7.31
CA VAL A 182 28.18 -5.09 -6.62
C VAL A 182 28.94 -6.24 -5.98
N LEU A 183 28.25 -7.11 -5.23
CA LEU A 183 28.90 -8.24 -4.58
C LEU A 183 29.37 -9.32 -5.58
N LYS A 184 28.71 -9.46 -6.74
CA LYS A 184 29.15 -10.37 -7.83
C LYS A 184 30.39 -9.84 -8.54
N SER A 185 30.41 -8.54 -8.85
CA SER A 185 31.46 -7.93 -9.67
C SER A 185 32.74 -7.65 -8.91
N SER A 186 32.68 -7.41 -7.58
CA SER A 186 33.83 -7.09 -6.74
C SER A 186 34.01 -8.10 -5.62
N SER A 187 35.02 -8.99 -5.78
CA SER A 187 35.41 -9.93 -4.73
C SER A 187 35.87 -9.21 -3.46
N GLU A 188 36.59 -8.09 -3.62
CA GLU A 188 37.06 -7.27 -2.50
C GLU A 188 35.92 -6.74 -1.63
N VAL A 189 34.89 -6.17 -2.28
CA VAL A 189 33.69 -5.69 -1.60
C VAL A 189 33.01 -6.85 -0.91
N ARG A 190 32.78 -7.97 -1.62
CA ARG A 190 32.12 -9.16 -1.06
C ARG A 190 32.86 -9.70 0.16
N GLU A 191 34.18 -9.91 0.08
CA GLU A 191 34.97 -10.40 1.20
C GLU A 191 34.97 -9.45 2.41
N ARG A 192 34.92 -8.13 2.16
CA ARG A 192 34.82 -7.13 3.23
C ARG A 192 33.49 -7.30 4.01
N TYR A 193 32.37 -7.54 3.32
CA TYR A 193 31.09 -7.78 3.95
C TYR A 193 31.03 -9.16 4.62
N ASN A 194 31.59 -10.21 4.03
CA ASN A 194 31.69 -11.55 4.62
C ASN A 194 32.52 -11.54 5.91
N ARG A 195 33.64 -10.82 5.95
CA ARG A 195 34.44 -10.64 7.15
C ARG A 195 33.72 -9.84 8.23
N ARG A 196 32.89 -8.90 7.84
CA ARG A 196 32.12 -8.10 8.77
C ARG A 196 30.95 -8.87 9.35
N PHE A 197 30.11 -9.45 8.51
CA PHE A 197 28.85 -10.10 8.93
C PHE A 197 29.02 -11.61 9.02
N ARG A 198 29.51 -12.06 10.16
CA ARG A 198 29.71 -13.49 10.43
C ARG A 198 28.45 -14.23 10.82
N HIS A 199 27.42 -13.52 11.28
CA HIS A 199 26.15 -14.08 11.67
C HIS A 199 25.03 -13.37 10.93
N ILE A 200 24.30 -14.11 10.07
CA ILE A 200 23.21 -13.59 9.28
C ILE A 200 21.92 -14.21 9.79
N LEU A 201 20.96 -13.36 10.18
CA LEU A 201 19.64 -13.81 10.61
C LEU A 201 18.59 -13.20 9.66
N VAL A 202 17.67 -14.03 9.19
CA VAL A 202 16.62 -13.62 8.25
C VAL A 202 15.26 -14.00 8.83
N ASP A 203 14.41 -13.01 9.05
CA ASP A 203 13.02 -13.21 9.42
C ASP A 203 12.12 -13.30 8.18
N GLU A 204 10.96 -13.93 8.32
CA GLU A 204 9.97 -14.14 7.26
C GLU A 204 10.58 -14.71 5.95
N TYR A 205 11.50 -15.65 6.07
CA TYR A 205 12.31 -16.18 4.97
C TYR A 205 11.49 -16.69 3.77
N GLN A 206 10.26 -17.15 3.98
CA GLN A 206 9.34 -17.62 2.94
C GLN A 206 8.90 -16.51 1.96
N ASP A 207 9.10 -15.23 2.30
CA ASP A 207 8.72 -14.10 1.43
C ASP A 207 9.91 -13.55 0.62
N THR A 208 11.07 -14.19 0.69
CA THR A 208 12.25 -13.74 -0.05
C THR A 208 12.10 -13.96 -1.55
N ASN A 209 12.50 -12.95 -2.33
CA ASN A 209 12.64 -13.05 -3.78
C ASN A 209 14.06 -13.52 -4.18
N ARG A 210 14.27 -13.75 -5.47
CA ARG A 210 15.55 -14.23 -5.99
C ARG A 210 16.75 -13.30 -5.66
N PRO A 211 16.71 -11.99 -5.86
CA PRO A 211 17.78 -11.08 -5.43
C PRO A 211 18.10 -11.15 -3.94
N GLN A 212 17.09 -11.21 -3.06
CA GLN A 212 17.29 -11.33 -1.60
C GLN A 212 17.95 -12.66 -1.23
N TYR A 213 17.50 -13.72 -1.84
CA TYR A 213 18.12 -15.03 -1.69
C TYR A 213 19.59 -15.03 -2.12
N GLU A 214 19.92 -14.50 -3.31
CA GLU A 214 21.29 -14.41 -3.81
C GLU A 214 22.15 -13.49 -2.94
N LEU A 215 21.60 -12.38 -2.46
CA LEU A 215 22.26 -11.47 -1.53
C LEU A 215 22.67 -12.19 -0.24
N MET A 216 21.72 -12.91 0.38
CA MET A 216 21.97 -13.69 1.58
C MET A 216 23.05 -14.74 1.35
N ARG A 217 22.97 -15.51 0.24
CA ARG A 217 23.93 -16.56 -0.11
C ARG A 217 25.36 -16.02 -0.27
N MET A 218 25.49 -14.84 -0.91
CA MET A 218 26.81 -14.21 -1.08
C MET A 218 27.37 -13.65 0.23
N LEU A 219 26.51 -13.08 1.09
CA LEU A 219 26.92 -12.58 2.39
C LEU A 219 27.30 -13.70 3.35
N ALA A 220 26.68 -14.87 3.24
CA ALA A 220 26.99 -16.04 4.05
C ALA A 220 28.43 -16.55 3.81
N GLY A 221 28.99 -16.28 2.64
CA GLY A 221 30.32 -16.72 2.28
C GLY A 221 30.51 -18.23 2.37
N SER A 222 31.73 -18.67 2.71
CA SER A 222 32.07 -20.09 2.87
C SER A 222 31.65 -20.68 4.24
N GLU A 223 31.38 -19.83 5.22
CA GLU A 223 31.01 -20.28 6.59
C GLU A 223 29.53 -20.70 6.68
N HIS A 224 28.70 -20.30 5.73
CA HIS A 224 27.28 -20.58 5.65
C HIS A 224 26.51 -20.33 6.97
N ASN A 225 26.97 -19.39 7.80
CA ASN A 225 26.37 -19.12 9.10
C ASN A 225 25.10 -18.26 8.98
N VAL A 226 24.06 -18.90 8.49
CA VAL A 226 22.73 -18.32 8.27
C VAL A 226 21.73 -18.97 9.21
N CYS A 227 20.89 -18.14 9.84
CA CYS A 227 19.72 -18.54 10.59
C CYS A 227 18.47 -17.94 9.91
N ALA A 228 17.80 -18.72 9.10
CA ALA A 228 16.54 -18.37 8.47
C ALA A 228 15.36 -18.79 9.36
N VAL A 229 14.40 -17.90 9.55
CA VAL A 229 13.15 -18.17 10.27
C VAL A 229 11.98 -17.87 9.33
N GLY A 230 11.03 -18.79 9.24
CA GLY A 230 9.90 -18.60 8.33
C GLY A 230 8.78 -19.59 8.53
N ASP A 231 7.69 -19.34 7.83
CA ASP A 231 6.49 -20.17 7.78
C ASP A 231 6.02 -20.31 6.33
N GLU A 232 6.21 -21.45 5.72
CA GLU A 232 5.78 -21.70 4.33
C GLU A 232 4.27 -21.49 4.14
N ASP A 233 3.47 -21.69 5.20
CA ASP A 233 2.03 -21.47 5.18
C ASP A 233 1.65 -19.97 5.24
N GLN A 234 2.61 -19.08 5.41
CA GLN A 234 2.43 -17.63 5.39
C GLN A 234 3.13 -16.94 4.19
N SER A 235 3.53 -17.70 3.17
CA SER A 235 4.06 -17.14 1.91
C SER A 235 2.91 -16.60 1.06
N ILE A 236 2.77 -15.26 1.02
CA ILE A 236 1.64 -14.55 0.40
C ILE A 236 2.07 -13.38 -0.49
N TYR A 237 3.33 -13.33 -0.92
CA TYR A 237 3.91 -12.24 -1.71
C TYR A 237 4.53 -12.72 -3.04
N SER A 238 3.99 -13.80 -3.65
CA SER A 238 4.48 -14.27 -4.96
C SER A 238 4.33 -13.18 -6.03
N TRP A 239 3.28 -12.38 -5.96
CA TRP A 239 3.05 -11.25 -6.85
C TRP A 239 4.10 -10.12 -6.74
N ARG A 240 4.88 -10.09 -5.63
CA ARG A 240 6.09 -9.27 -5.43
C ARG A 240 7.38 -10.02 -5.73
N GLY A 241 7.28 -11.18 -6.34
CA GLY A 241 8.44 -12.01 -6.70
C GLY A 241 8.97 -12.91 -5.57
N ALA A 242 8.23 -13.05 -4.45
CA ALA A 242 8.58 -14.03 -3.43
C ALA A 242 8.53 -15.46 -4.02
N ASP A 243 9.53 -16.25 -3.69
CA ASP A 243 9.63 -17.64 -4.16
C ASP A 243 9.61 -18.60 -2.98
N ILE A 244 8.49 -19.27 -2.80
CA ILE A 244 8.32 -20.25 -1.72
C ILE A 244 9.37 -21.38 -1.77
N ARG A 245 9.96 -21.67 -2.93
CA ARG A 245 11.01 -22.68 -3.07
C ARG A 245 12.22 -22.36 -2.21
N ASN A 246 12.51 -21.08 -1.96
CA ASN A 246 13.63 -20.68 -1.09
C ASN A 246 13.54 -21.33 0.30
N ILE A 247 12.36 -21.44 0.90
CA ILE A 247 12.19 -22.12 2.20
C ILE A 247 11.98 -23.63 2.04
N LEU A 248 11.31 -24.07 0.97
CA LEU A 248 11.07 -25.50 0.74
C LEU A 248 12.34 -26.24 0.39
N GLU A 249 13.25 -25.63 -0.37
CA GLU A 249 14.49 -26.23 -0.88
C GLU A 249 15.73 -25.80 -0.08
N PHE A 250 15.57 -25.14 1.07
CA PHE A 250 16.67 -24.62 1.89
C PHE A 250 17.78 -25.65 2.18
N GLU A 251 17.41 -26.93 2.36
CA GLU A 251 18.35 -28.02 2.62
C GLU A 251 19.18 -28.41 1.39
N GLN A 252 18.71 -28.10 0.18
CA GLN A 252 19.50 -28.31 -1.05
C GLN A 252 20.62 -27.29 -1.15
N ASP A 253 20.35 -26.03 -0.75
CA ASP A 253 21.34 -24.96 -0.74
C ASP A 253 22.31 -25.03 0.45
N PHE A 254 21.82 -25.54 1.58
CA PHE A 254 22.56 -25.68 2.83
C PHE A 254 22.42 -27.11 3.37
N PRO A 255 23.14 -28.11 2.79
CA PRO A 255 22.98 -29.53 3.16
C PRO A 255 23.27 -29.84 4.64
N GLU A 256 24.09 -29.04 5.29
CA GLU A 256 24.41 -29.15 6.71
C GLU A 256 23.43 -28.43 7.63
N ALA A 257 22.35 -27.88 7.07
CA ALA A 257 21.41 -27.09 7.83
C ALA A 257 20.65 -27.95 8.85
N ARG A 258 20.60 -27.47 10.08
CA ARG A 258 19.71 -27.99 11.10
C ARG A 258 18.35 -27.37 10.99
N ILE A 259 17.29 -28.19 10.88
CA ILE A 259 15.90 -27.75 10.87
C ILE A 259 15.30 -27.88 12.28
N ILE A 260 14.71 -26.80 12.76
CA ILE A 260 13.99 -26.74 14.05
C ILE A 260 12.54 -26.35 13.75
N ARG A 261 11.57 -27.09 14.32
CA ARG A 261 10.14 -26.78 14.18
C ARG A 261 9.62 -26.15 15.45
N LEU A 262 8.93 -25.00 15.32
CA LEU A 262 8.20 -24.34 16.41
C LEU A 262 6.70 -24.56 16.15
N GLU A 263 6.11 -25.53 16.86
CA GLU A 263 4.75 -25.99 16.63
C GLU A 263 3.75 -25.51 17.70
N GLN A 264 4.23 -24.98 18.82
CA GLN A 264 3.35 -24.39 19.83
C GLN A 264 2.91 -22.99 19.44
N ASN A 265 1.60 -22.79 19.38
CA ASN A 265 0.98 -21.48 19.15
C ASN A 265 0.57 -20.86 20.49
N TYR A 266 1.01 -19.61 20.72
CA TYR A 266 0.73 -18.85 21.95
C TYR A 266 -0.36 -17.78 21.75
N ARG A 267 -0.82 -17.59 20.51
CA ARG A 267 -1.72 -16.50 20.14
C ARG A 267 -3.18 -16.91 20.18
N SER A 268 -3.53 -17.93 19.40
CA SER A 268 -4.91 -18.27 19.07
C SER A 268 -5.46 -19.39 19.94
N THR A 269 -6.78 -19.44 20.11
CA THR A 269 -7.47 -20.58 20.74
C THR A 269 -7.42 -21.81 19.84
N GLN A 270 -7.67 -22.97 20.40
CA GLN A 270 -7.62 -24.25 19.70
C GLN A 270 -8.57 -24.31 18.49
N ASN A 271 -9.80 -23.80 18.63
CA ASN A 271 -10.79 -23.81 17.54
C ASN A 271 -10.31 -23.01 16.33
N ILE A 272 -9.73 -21.83 16.55
CA ILE A 272 -9.16 -20.99 15.48
C ILE A 272 -7.99 -21.72 14.80
N LEU A 273 -7.11 -22.34 15.59
CA LEU A 273 -5.95 -23.04 15.08
C LEU A 273 -6.34 -24.26 14.25
N GLN A 274 -7.32 -25.03 14.70
CA GLN A 274 -7.85 -26.19 13.99
C GLN A 274 -8.52 -25.78 12.66
N ALA A 275 -9.35 -24.72 12.68
CA ALA A 275 -10.00 -24.19 11.48
C ALA A 275 -8.95 -23.73 10.45
N ALA A 276 -7.97 -22.92 10.86
CA ALA A 276 -6.90 -22.43 9.99
C ALA A 276 -6.03 -23.57 9.43
N SER A 277 -5.70 -24.55 10.28
CA SER A 277 -4.90 -25.71 9.87
C SER A 277 -5.67 -26.59 8.87
N ALA A 278 -6.98 -26.77 9.04
CA ALA A 278 -7.82 -27.53 8.10
C ALA A 278 -7.79 -26.89 6.69
N VAL A 279 -7.92 -25.57 6.62
CA VAL A 279 -7.84 -24.84 5.34
C VAL A 279 -6.47 -25.03 4.69
N VAL A 280 -5.38 -24.71 5.38
CA VAL A 280 -4.05 -24.72 4.76
C VAL A 280 -3.53 -26.14 4.47
N SER A 281 -4.04 -27.17 5.14
CA SER A 281 -3.66 -28.56 4.91
C SER A 281 -4.01 -29.09 3.52
N ARG A 282 -4.89 -28.40 2.80
CA ARG A 282 -5.25 -28.72 1.40
C ARG A 282 -4.17 -28.35 0.39
N ASN A 283 -3.18 -27.54 0.78
CA ASN A 283 -2.04 -27.20 -0.06
C ASN A 283 -1.06 -28.37 -0.18
N VAL A 284 -0.49 -28.56 -1.36
CA VAL A 284 0.48 -29.63 -1.64
C VAL A 284 1.91 -29.16 -1.35
N LYS A 285 2.24 -27.91 -1.69
CA LYS A 285 3.59 -27.34 -1.53
C LYS A 285 3.84 -26.92 -0.08
N ARG A 286 4.14 -27.89 0.79
CA ARG A 286 4.39 -27.69 2.23
C ARG A 286 5.45 -28.63 2.78
N LYS A 287 6.22 -28.16 3.79
CA LYS A 287 7.05 -29.04 4.64
C LYS A 287 6.24 -29.71 5.76
N GLY A 288 5.08 -29.17 6.07
CA GLY A 288 4.15 -29.66 7.09
C GLY A 288 4.63 -29.45 8.52
N LYS A 289 3.69 -29.07 9.39
CA LYS A 289 3.88 -28.92 10.83
C LYS A 289 2.55 -29.16 11.54
N ASN A 290 2.61 -29.65 12.79
CA ASN A 290 1.46 -29.94 13.63
C ASN A 290 1.34 -28.86 14.70
N LEU A 291 0.56 -27.83 14.43
CA LEU A 291 0.38 -26.73 15.37
C LEU A 291 -0.54 -27.16 16.51
N TRP A 292 -0.15 -26.82 17.72
CA TRP A 292 -0.91 -27.04 18.94
C TRP A 292 -0.86 -25.82 19.86
N THR A 293 -1.78 -25.71 20.80
CA THR A 293 -1.85 -24.60 21.76
C THR A 293 -2.33 -25.08 23.14
N ASP A 294 -1.83 -24.40 24.19
CA ASP A 294 -2.33 -24.60 25.57
C ASP A 294 -3.68 -23.89 25.80
N ARG A 295 -4.09 -23.00 24.88
CA ARG A 295 -5.38 -22.29 24.93
C ARG A 295 -6.50 -23.19 24.41
N THR A 296 -6.79 -24.26 25.20
CA THR A 296 -7.77 -25.29 24.84
C THR A 296 -9.20 -24.74 24.70
N GLY A 297 -9.98 -25.28 23.74
CA GLY A 297 -11.33 -24.82 23.44
C GLY A 297 -11.35 -23.45 22.76
N GLY A 298 -12.09 -22.50 23.35
CA GLY A 298 -12.33 -21.18 22.79
C GLY A 298 -13.73 -21.05 22.16
N ALA A 299 -14.08 -19.86 21.69
CA ALA A 299 -15.32 -19.63 20.95
C ALA A 299 -15.33 -20.44 19.64
N GLN A 300 -16.51 -20.92 19.24
CA GLN A 300 -16.69 -21.45 17.90
C GLN A 300 -16.46 -20.33 16.86
N ILE A 301 -16.11 -20.74 15.64
CA ILE A 301 -15.91 -19.80 14.52
C ILE A 301 -17.28 -19.29 14.09
N GLY A 302 -17.53 -18.00 14.30
CA GLY A 302 -18.78 -17.38 13.88
C GLY A 302 -18.90 -17.37 12.36
N TYR A 303 -20.07 -17.74 11.85
CA TYR A 303 -20.40 -17.63 10.42
C TYR A 303 -21.65 -16.80 10.25
N TYR A 304 -21.61 -15.80 9.36
CA TYR A 304 -22.76 -15.00 9.00
C TYR A 304 -22.93 -14.88 7.50
N GLU A 305 -24.12 -15.21 7.02
CA GLU A 305 -24.52 -15.06 5.62
C GLU A 305 -25.48 -13.88 5.49
N ALA A 306 -24.99 -12.77 4.98
CA ALA A 306 -25.77 -11.56 4.74
C ALA A 306 -26.62 -11.67 3.45
N PRO A 307 -27.76 -10.99 3.37
CA PRO A 307 -28.50 -10.84 2.12
C PRO A 307 -27.67 -10.20 1.02
N ASP A 308 -26.94 -9.13 1.35
CA ASP A 308 -26.07 -8.37 0.45
C ASP A 308 -24.86 -7.77 1.19
N GLY A 309 -24.02 -7.05 0.44
CA GLY A 309 -22.78 -6.48 0.99
C GLY A 309 -22.99 -5.34 1.99
N GLU A 310 -24.10 -4.59 1.90
CA GLU A 310 -24.43 -3.54 2.88
C GLU A 310 -24.83 -4.14 4.21
N ASN A 311 -25.69 -5.16 4.17
CA ASN A 311 -26.09 -5.91 5.36
C ASN A 311 -24.91 -6.65 6.00
N GLU A 312 -23.96 -7.14 5.20
CA GLU A 312 -22.71 -7.70 5.72
C GLU A 312 -21.94 -6.65 6.54
N ALA A 313 -21.76 -5.46 5.99
CA ALA A 313 -21.04 -4.37 6.65
C ALA A 313 -21.75 -3.87 7.92
N LEU A 314 -23.07 -3.75 7.89
CA LEU A 314 -23.90 -3.37 9.05
C LEU A 314 -23.81 -4.41 10.17
N PHE A 315 -23.88 -5.71 9.84
CA PHE A 315 -23.68 -6.77 10.83
C PHE A 315 -22.33 -6.68 11.52
N VAL A 316 -21.26 -6.47 10.74
CA VAL A 316 -19.90 -6.30 11.27
C VAL A 316 -19.82 -5.11 12.22
N ALA A 317 -20.38 -3.96 11.82
CA ALA A 317 -20.39 -2.74 12.63
C ALA A 317 -21.19 -2.92 13.93
N ASP A 318 -22.38 -3.52 13.85
CA ASP A 318 -23.21 -3.81 15.04
C ASP A 318 -22.51 -4.75 16.03
N TYR A 319 -21.94 -5.84 15.51
CA TYR A 319 -21.22 -6.78 16.36
C TYR A 319 -20.01 -6.14 17.06
N ILE A 320 -19.21 -5.36 16.32
CA ILE A 320 -18.06 -4.64 16.89
C ILE A 320 -18.54 -3.63 17.94
N SER A 321 -19.61 -2.87 17.66
CA SER A 321 -20.17 -1.92 18.62
C SER A 321 -20.52 -2.59 19.94
N LYS A 322 -21.23 -3.71 19.90
CA LYS A 322 -21.59 -4.51 21.08
C LYS A 322 -20.36 -5.05 21.81
N TYR A 323 -19.39 -5.57 21.06
CA TYR A 323 -18.15 -6.09 21.62
C TYR A 323 -17.35 -5.01 22.35
N LEU A 324 -17.23 -3.81 21.77
CA LEU A 324 -16.52 -2.69 22.38
C LEU A 324 -17.23 -2.17 23.65
N GLN A 325 -18.58 -2.17 23.65
CA GLN A 325 -19.37 -1.79 24.83
C GLN A 325 -19.21 -2.80 25.96
N GLN A 326 -19.28 -4.10 25.67
CA GLN A 326 -19.09 -5.15 26.68
C GLN A 326 -17.67 -5.12 27.28
N GLY A 327 -16.66 -4.92 26.45
CA GLY A 327 -15.28 -4.82 26.92
C GLY A 327 -15.01 -3.63 27.87
N GLN A 328 -15.75 -2.51 27.68
CA GLN A 328 -15.67 -1.36 28.60
C GLN A 328 -16.26 -1.66 29.96
N THR A 329 -17.35 -2.42 30.02
CA THR A 329 -18.02 -2.80 31.27
C THR A 329 -17.22 -3.83 32.08
N GLU A 330 -16.46 -4.69 31.42
CA GLU A 330 -15.68 -5.76 32.06
C GLU A 330 -14.24 -5.32 32.44
N ASN A 331 -13.90 -4.05 32.30
CA ASN A 331 -12.58 -3.51 32.62
C ASN A 331 -11.41 -4.26 31.92
N ARG A 332 -11.68 -4.88 30.77
CA ARG A 332 -10.65 -5.51 29.94
C ARG A 332 -9.72 -4.45 29.37
N GLU A 333 -8.45 -4.77 29.27
CA GLU A 333 -7.50 -4.00 28.44
C GLU A 333 -8.15 -3.70 27.09
N THR A 334 -8.07 -2.46 26.63
CA THR A 334 -8.83 -1.86 25.51
C THR A 334 -9.23 -2.88 24.44
N PRO A 335 -10.52 -3.23 24.29
CA PRO A 335 -10.97 -4.21 23.31
C PRO A 335 -10.66 -3.69 21.90
N ARG A 336 -9.98 -4.51 21.09
CA ARG A 336 -9.60 -4.18 19.72
C ARG A 336 -10.23 -5.19 18.76
N ALA A 337 -10.67 -4.71 17.61
CA ALA A 337 -11.24 -5.53 16.55
C ALA A 337 -10.58 -5.20 15.21
N ALA A 338 -10.39 -6.20 14.36
CA ALA A 338 -9.96 -6.01 12.99
C ALA A 338 -10.97 -6.61 12.00
N VAL A 339 -11.18 -5.90 10.90
CA VAL A 339 -11.95 -6.38 9.76
C VAL A 339 -11.01 -6.55 8.59
N LEU A 340 -10.85 -7.78 8.14
CA LEU A 340 -9.91 -8.16 7.10
C LEU A 340 -10.66 -8.47 5.80
N TYR A 341 -10.19 -7.90 4.72
CA TYR A 341 -10.76 -8.06 3.38
C TYR A 341 -9.69 -8.32 2.33
N ARG A 342 -10.10 -8.84 1.16
CA ARG A 342 -9.17 -9.19 0.09
C ARG A 342 -8.73 -8.00 -0.73
N THR A 343 -9.60 -7.03 -0.98
CA THR A 343 -9.33 -5.85 -1.81
C THR A 343 -9.76 -4.57 -1.11
N ASN A 344 -9.00 -3.48 -1.33
CA ASN A 344 -9.29 -2.17 -0.73
C ASN A 344 -10.69 -1.62 -1.09
N SER A 345 -11.25 -2.00 -2.24
CA SER A 345 -12.60 -1.61 -2.64
C SER A 345 -13.71 -2.08 -1.67
N GLN A 346 -13.43 -3.12 -0.88
CA GLN A 346 -14.37 -3.62 0.13
C GLN A 346 -14.46 -2.71 1.36
N SER A 347 -13.48 -1.82 1.61
CA SER A 347 -13.47 -0.95 2.79
C SER A 347 -14.60 0.06 2.80
N ARG A 348 -15.06 0.53 1.63
CA ARG A 348 -16.05 1.60 1.51
C ARG A 348 -17.34 1.31 2.27
N LEU A 349 -17.96 0.16 2.05
CA LEU A 349 -19.21 -0.22 2.73
C LEU A 349 -18.99 -0.36 4.25
N LEU A 350 -17.83 -0.88 4.67
CA LEU A 350 -17.46 -0.95 6.09
C LEU A 350 -17.29 0.45 6.68
N GLU A 351 -16.62 1.36 5.99
CA GLU A 351 -16.43 2.73 6.45
C GLU A 351 -17.76 3.46 6.59
N GLU A 352 -18.69 3.29 5.64
CA GLU A 352 -20.04 3.80 5.71
C GLU A 352 -20.81 3.25 6.92
N ALA A 353 -20.72 1.93 7.15
CA ALA A 353 -21.34 1.29 8.31
C ALA A 353 -20.73 1.77 9.63
N MET A 354 -19.39 1.88 9.75
CA MET A 354 -18.72 2.38 10.95
C MET A 354 -19.14 3.82 11.27
N ARG A 355 -19.27 4.69 10.25
CA ARG A 355 -19.73 6.07 10.43
C ARG A 355 -21.18 6.12 10.94
N ARG A 356 -22.08 5.26 10.44
CA ARG A 356 -23.47 5.15 10.92
C ARG A 356 -23.55 4.78 12.41
N TYR A 357 -22.64 3.90 12.84
CA TYR A 357 -22.50 3.52 14.24
C TYR A 357 -21.66 4.50 15.07
N GLN A 358 -21.23 5.63 14.47
CA GLN A 358 -20.38 6.64 15.11
C GLN A 358 -19.10 6.06 15.74
N MET A 359 -18.58 4.98 15.17
CA MET A 359 -17.36 4.34 15.63
C MET A 359 -16.13 4.94 14.96
N LYS A 360 -15.11 5.22 15.76
CA LYS A 360 -13.79 5.59 15.23
C LYS A 360 -13.11 4.34 14.69
N TYR A 361 -12.56 4.44 13.51
CA TYR A 361 -11.83 3.36 12.86
C TYR A 361 -10.57 3.90 12.18
N HIS A 362 -9.62 3.03 11.94
CA HIS A 362 -8.43 3.29 11.15
C HIS A 362 -8.41 2.36 9.94
N VAL A 363 -8.14 2.89 8.75
CA VAL A 363 -7.99 2.12 7.51
C VAL A 363 -6.51 2.00 7.20
N VAL A 364 -5.99 0.78 7.23
CA VAL A 364 -4.62 0.49 6.81
C VAL A 364 -4.62 0.12 5.33
N GLY A 365 -3.69 0.68 4.56
CA GLY A 365 -3.61 0.43 3.11
C GLY A 365 -4.56 1.30 2.28
N GLY A 366 -5.04 2.42 2.85
CA GLY A 366 -5.45 3.58 2.08
C GLY A 366 -4.22 4.20 1.40
N PHE A 367 -4.32 5.39 0.79
CA PHE A 367 -3.11 6.08 0.34
C PHE A 367 -2.20 6.29 1.54
N SER A 368 -1.02 5.70 1.52
CA SER A 368 0.05 5.95 2.48
C SER A 368 0.28 7.46 2.58
N PHE A 369 0.64 7.94 3.76
CA PHE A 369 0.91 9.36 3.99
C PHE A 369 1.83 9.94 2.91
N TYR A 370 2.92 9.25 2.60
CA TYR A 370 3.89 9.67 1.59
C TYR A 370 3.41 9.51 0.14
N GLU A 371 2.28 8.83 -0.08
CA GLU A 371 1.65 8.68 -1.40
C GLU A 371 0.61 9.75 -1.73
N ARG A 372 0.20 10.55 -0.75
CA ARG A 372 -0.73 11.67 -0.96
C ARG A 372 -0.13 12.70 -1.91
N ALA A 373 -0.97 13.26 -2.79
CA ALA A 373 -0.53 14.11 -3.89
C ALA A 373 0.33 15.31 -3.41
N GLU A 374 -0.14 16.04 -2.40
CA GLU A 374 0.53 17.20 -1.82
C GLU A 374 1.86 16.85 -1.13
N ILE A 375 1.93 15.67 -0.52
CA ILE A 375 3.15 15.16 0.10
C ILE A 375 4.17 14.79 -0.97
N LYS A 376 3.74 14.06 -2.02
CA LYS A 376 4.60 13.74 -3.17
C LYS A 376 5.13 14.98 -3.87
N ASP A 377 4.34 16.04 -3.93
CA ASP A 377 4.79 17.31 -4.50
C ASP A 377 5.96 17.89 -3.71
N MET A 378 5.85 17.94 -2.37
CA MET A 378 6.93 18.45 -1.51
C MET A 378 8.16 17.54 -1.50
N ILE A 379 7.96 16.22 -1.46
CA ILE A 379 9.06 15.24 -1.60
C ILE A 379 9.77 15.41 -2.94
N SER A 380 9.02 15.64 -4.02
CA SER A 380 9.62 15.88 -5.34
C SER A 380 10.43 17.19 -5.38
N TYR A 381 10.01 18.25 -4.70
CA TYR A 381 10.83 19.44 -4.51
C TYR A 381 12.15 19.12 -3.79
N LEU A 382 12.09 18.37 -2.70
CA LEU A 382 13.28 17.96 -1.97
C LEU A 382 14.21 17.09 -2.82
N LYS A 383 13.64 16.19 -3.66
CA LYS A 383 14.42 15.38 -4.62
C LYS A 383 15.16 16.28 -5.62
N VAL A 384 14.50 17.30 -6.18
CA VAL A 384 15.13 18.24 -7.12
C VAL A 384 16.23 19.07 -6.43
N ILE A 385 16.05 19.47 -5.17
CA ILE A 385 17.08 20.16 -4.39
C ILE A 385 18.30 19.24 -4.20
N ALA A 386 18.09 17.99 -3.83
CA ALA A 386 19.15 17.00 -3.63
C ALA A 386 19.82 16.61 -4.97
N ASN A 387 19.04 16.46 -6.03
CA ASN A 387 19.50 16.07 -7.37
C ASN A 387 18.70 16.79 -8.47
N PRO A 388 19.19 17.91 -9.02
CA PRO A 388 18.51 18.66 -10.09
C PRO A 388 18.34 17.89 -11.40
N ASP A 389 19.15 16.85 -11.62
CA ASP A 389 19.07 16.00 -12.82
C ASP A 389 17.90 14.99 -12.76
N ASP A 390 17.14 14.94 -11.64
CA ASP A 390 15.94 14.14 -11.52
C ASP A 390 14.80 14.76 -12.36
N SER A 391 14.74 14.36 -13.62
CA SER A 391 13.76 14.87 -14.59
C SER A 391 12.31 14.56 -14.20
N VAL A 392 12.05 13.46 -13.46
CA VAL A 392 10.70 13.08 -13.06
C VAL A 392 10.20 13.97 -11.93
N ALA A 393 11.02 14.15 -10.90
CA ALA A 393 10.72 15.07 -9.81
C ALA A 393 10.59 16.50 -10.34
N LEU A 394 11.48 16.94 -11.25
CA LEU A 394 11.45 18.26 -11.85
C LEU A 394 10.15 18.49 -12.65
N GLN A 395 9.74 17.58 -13.53
CA GLN A 395 8.50 17.67 -14.29
C GLN A 395 7.26 17.73 -13.39
N ARG A 396 7.28 17.07 -12.24
CA ARG A 396 6.20 17.12 -11.27
C ARG A 396 6.04 18.48 -10.64
N VAL A 397 7.14 19.12 -10.23
CA VAL A 397 7.10 20.34 -9.42
C VAL A 397 7.17 21.65 -10.20
N ILE A 398 7.62 21.62 -11.45
CA ILE A 398 7.88 22.84 -12.25
C ILE A 398 6.66 23.74 -12.40
N ASN A 399 5.46 23.15 -12.42
CA ASN A 399 4.18 23.87 -12.50
C ASN A 399 3.22 23.49 -11.35
N THR A 400 3.72 23.07 -10.22
CA THR A 400 2.98 22.71 -9.01
C THR A 400 3.53 23.50 -7.82
N PRO A 401 2.82 24.48 -7.25
CA PRO A 401 1.53 25.05 -7.73
C PRO A 401 1.60 25.69 -9.12
N PRO A 402 0.46 25.93 -9.78
CA PRO A 402 0.43 26.49 -11.15
C PRO A 402 1.19 27.81 -11.27
N ARG A 403 2.20 27.86 -12.15
CA ARG A 403 3.06 29.04 -12.41
C ARG A 403 2.92 29.58 -13.82
N GLY A 404 2.02 29.00 -14.62
CA GLY A 404 1.89 29.36 -16.04
C GLY A 404 2.96 28.73 -16.95
N ILE A 405 3.69 27.74 -16.46
CA ILE A 405 4.60 26.93 -17.26
C ILE A 405 3.78 25.83 -17.92
N GLY A 406 3.36 26.05 -19.15
CA GLY A 406 2.49 25.15 -19.90
C GLY A 406 3.25 24.09 -20.68
N LYS A 407 2.48 23.20 -21.34
CA LYS A 407 2.99 22.08 -22.13
C LYS A 407 3.95 22.53 -23.23
N THR A 408 3.66 23.60 -23.93
CA THR A 408 4.50 24.14 -25.01
C THR A 408 5.86 24.64 -24.51
N THR A 409 5.90 25.21 -23.29
CA THR A 409 7.17 25.62 -22.65
C THR A 409 8.01 24.39 -22.34
N MET A 410 7.39 23.34 -21.78
CA MET A 410 8.08 22.07 -21.47
C MET A 410 8.54 21.34 -22.72
N GLU A 411 7.75 21.29 -23.78
CA GLU A 411 8.16 20.71 -25.07
C GLU A 411 9.39 21.42 -25.66
N THR A 412 9.50 22.71 -25.48
CA THR A 412 10.69 23.47 -25.90
C THR A 412 11.92 23.09 -25.08
N VAL A 413 11.81 23.03 -23.75
CA VAL A 413 12.90 22.62 -22.86
C VAL A 413 13.31 21.16 -23.12
N GLU A 414 12.34 20.25 -23.27
CA GLU A 414 12.60 18.84 -23.62
C GLU A 414 13.33 18.70 -24.95
N ARG A 415 12.95 19.49 -25.96
CA ARG A 415 13.62 19.50 -27.27
C ARG A 415 15.07 19.95 -27.15
N ILE A 416 15.34 21.01 -26.39
CA ILE A 416 16.72 21.50 -26.17
C ILE A 416 17.53 20.44 -25.42
N ALA A 417 16.99 19.84 -24.38
CA ALA A 417 17.66 18.76 -23.65
C ALA A 417 18.02 17.57 -24.56
N LEU A 418 17.14 17.24 -25.52
CA LEU A 418 17.40 16.19 -26.52
C LEU A 418 18.45 16.58 -27.51
N GLU A 419 18.41 17.81 -28.05
CA GLU A 419 19.36 18.33 -29.03
C GLU A 419 20.76 18.47 -28.46
N THR A 420 20.88 18.93 -27.22
CA THR A 420 22.17 19.15 -26.54
C THR A 420 22.67 17.91 -25.80
N GLY A 421 21.80 16.92 -25.54
CA GLY A 421 22.15 15.73 -24.78
C GLY A 421 22.36 16.01 -23.27
N THR A 422 21.83 17.12 -22.77
CA THR A 422 21.95 17.56 -21.36
C THR A 422 20.73 17.17 -20.53
N SER A 423 20.77 17.38 -19.21
CA SER A 423 19.61 17.17 -18.34
C SER A 423 18.55 18.25 -18.57
N LEU A 424 17.31 18.00 -18.16
CA LEU A 424 16.24 19.00 -18.21
C LEU A 424 16.58 20.25 -17.41
N TRP A 425 17.27 20.11 -16.28
CA TRP A 425 17.71 21.23 -15.46
C TRP A 425 18.71 22.13 -16.21
N SER A 426 19.71 21.53 -16.84
CA SER A 426 20.67 22.26 -17.65
C SER A 426 20.00 22.94 -18.85
N ALA A 427 19.05 22.26 -19.50
CA ALA A 427 18.28 22.83 -20.61
C ALA A 427 17.38 23.99 -20.18
N ILE A 428 16.85 24.00 -18.94
CA ILE A 428 16.15 25.16 -18.37
C ILE A 428 17.10 26.37 -18.30
N GLY A 429 18.30 26.18 -17.73
CA GLY A 429 19.31 27.22 -17.64
C GLY A 429 19.70 27.79 -19.01
N GLU A 430 19.88 26.89 -20.02
CA GLU A 430 20.18 27.28 -21.38
C GLU A 430 19.02 28.06 -22.04
N THR A 431 17.77 27.57 -21.85
CA THR A 431 16.55 28.21 -22.35
C THR A 431 16.41 29.66 -21.81
N ILE A 432 16.73 29.85 -20.52
CA ILE A 432 16.71 31.17 -19.87
C ILE A 432 17.84 32.05 -20.42
N GLY A 433 19.06 31.54 -20.46
CA GLY A 433 20.23 32.29 -20.92
C GLY A 433 20.12 32.75 -22.37
N GLN A 434 19.63 31.88 -23.24
CA GLN A 434 19.44 32.19 -24.67
C GLN A 434 18.11 32.87 -25.00
N ARG A 435 17.23 33.08 -24.03
CA ARG A 435 15.91 33.70 -24.17
C ARG A 435 15.03 33.04 -25.25
N LEU A 436 14.95 31.73 -25.25
CA LEU A 436 14.29 30.94 -26.30
C LEU A 436 12.75 30.85 -26.14
N LEU A 437 12.16 31.53 -25.19
CA LEU A 437 10.74 31.52 -24.92
C LEU A 437 10.17 32.96 -24.90
N PRO A 438 8.84 33.11 -25.05
CA PRO A 438 8.17 34.41 -24.85
C PRO A 438 8.44 34.99 -23.45
N PRO A 439 8.49 36.33 -23.28
CA PRO A 439 8.90 36.98 -22.03
C PRO A 439 8.17 36.48 -20.79
N ARG A 440 6.84 36.25 -20.89
CA ARG A 440 6.03 35.73 -19.77
C ARG A 440 6.41 34.32 -19.37
N ALA A 441 6.61 33.42 -20.32
CA ALA A 441 7.03 32.04 -20.05
C ALA A 441 8.45 32.00 -19.51
N LEU A 442 9.32 32.90 -20.04
CA LEU A 442 10.69 33.03 -19.55
C LEU A 442 10.74 33.50 -18.10
N ALA A 443 9.95 34.52 -17.73
CA ALA A 443 9.86 35.02 -16.37
C ALA A 443 9.37 33.92 -15.39
N SER A 444 8.34 33.15 -15.78
CA SER A 444 7.86 32.03 -14.96
C SER A 444 8.91 30.93 -14.80
N LEU A 445 9.64 30.62 -15.87
CA LEU A 445 10.70 29.60 -15.83
C LEU A 445 11.89 30.05 -14.99
N ASN A 446 12.27 31.33 -15.13
CA ASN A 446 13.35 31.93 -14.33
C ASN A 446 12.99 31.95 -12.83
N GLY A 447 11.78 32.38 -12.48
CA GLY A 447 11.33 32.37 -11.07
C GLY A 447 11.31 30.97 -10.46
N PHE A 448 10.99 29.93 -11.23
CA PHE A 448 11.11 28.56 -10.76
C PHE A 448 12.59 28.14 -10.60
N HIS A 449 13.43 28.49 -11.57
CA HIS A 449 14.86 28.19 -11.50
C HIS A 449 15.51 28.86 -10.29
N GLU A 450 15.23 30.13 -10.04
CA GLU A 450 15.71 30.86 -8.86
C GLU A 450 15.25 30.22 -7.54
N LEU A 451 13.96 29.84 -7.45
CA LEU A 451 13.42 29.15 -6.26
C LEU A 451 14.23 27.89 -5.91
N ILE A 452 14.51 27.04 -6.90
CA ILE A 452 15.28 25.81 -6.67
C ILE A 452 16.73 26.12 -6.32
N GLU A 453 17.37 27.05 -7.00
CA GLU A 453 18.76 27.43 -6.71
C GLU A 453 18.88 28.07 -5.31
N ASP A 454 17.91 28.87 -4.88
CA ASP A 454 17.88 29.45 -3.52
C ASP A 454 17.75 28.33 -2.47
N ALA A 455 16.86 27.37 -2.69
CA ALA A 455 16.70 26.23 -1.79
C ALA A 455 17.96 25.35 -1.75
N ARG A 456 18.64 25.17 -2.88
CA ARG A 456 19.92 24.45 -2.94
C ARG A 456 21.04 25.19 -2.22
N ALA A 457 21.12 26.51 -2.39
CA ALA A 457 22.08 27.34 -1.67
C ALA A 457 21.83 27.27 -0.16
N MET A 458 20.58 27.26 0.28
CA MET A 458 20.23 27.00 1.70
C MET A 458 20.70 25.63 2.17
N HIS A 459 20.47 24.59 1.38
CA HIS A 459 20.90 23.22 1.69
C HIS A 459 22.43 23.10 1.80
N LEU A 460 23.14 23.80 0.95
CA LEU A 460 24.61 23.81 0.93
C LEU A 460 25.27 24.81 1.89
N GLY A 461 24.49 25.68 2.53
CA GLY A 461 24.97 26.74 3.40
C GLY A 461 25.54 27.97 2.66
N THR A 462 25.37 28.06 1.34
CA THR A 462 25.91 29.16 0.48
C THR A 462 24.88 30.24 0.14
N PHE A 463 23.74 30.23 0.83
CA PHE A 463 22.63 31.16 0.51
C PHE A 463 23.00 32.65 0.66
N ARG A 464 23.84 32.96 1.65
CA ARG A 464 24.30 34.35 1.89
C ARG A 464 25.19 34.88 0.75
N GLU A 465 26.05 34.04 0.22
CA GLU A 465 26.91 34.34 -0.93
C GLU A 465 26.06 34.60 -2.17
N ARG A 466 25.07 33.74 -2.41
CA ARG A 466 24.16 33.86 -3.53
C ARG A 466 23.31 35.15 -3.49
N VAL A 467 22.80 35.54 -2.32
CA VAL A 467 22.05 36.80 -2.15
C VAL A 467 22.96 38.00 -2.42
N ALA A 468 24.22 37.94 -1.97
CA ALA A 468 25.20 39.01 -2.21
C ALA A 468 25.56 39.11 -3.72
N GLU A 469 25.72 37.99 -4.42
CA GLU A 469 25.96 38.00 -5.87
C GLU A 469 24.76 38.52 -6.66
N THR A 470 23.55 38.17 -6.28
CA THR A 470 22.31 38.65 -6.92
C THR A 470 22.18 40.17 -6.73
N ALA A 471 22.40 40.66 -5.53
CA ALA A 471 22.39 42.10 -5.24
C ALA A 471 23.48 42.85 -6.00
N ALA A 472 24.67 42.27 -6.15
CA ALA A 472 25.76 42.84 -6.95
C ALA A 472 25.44 42.90 -8.45
N LEU A 473 24.76 41.88 -8.98
CA LEU A 473 24.29 41.84 -10.37
C LEU A 473 23.18 42.83 -10.65
N GLU A 474 22.26 43.06 -9.70
CA GLU A 474 21.19 44.04 -9.81
C GLU A 474 21.77 45.46 -9.78
N THR A 475 22.73 45.72 -8.90
CA THR A 475 23.42 47.03 -8.88
C THR A 475 24.26 47.30 -10.12
N MET A 476 24.76 46.29 -10.83
CA MET A 476 25.43 46.42 -12.13
C MET A 476 24.44 46.65 -13.29
N ARG A 477 23.19 46.24 -13.17
CA ARG A 477 22.16 46.45 -14.19
C ARG A 477 21.52 47.82 -14.13
N ASP A 478 21.59 48.54 -12.99
CA ASP A 478 20.96 49.83 -12.74
C ASP A 478 21.82 51.04 -13.17
N VAL A 479 22.81 50.82 -14.04
CA VAL A 479 23.50 51.95 -14.75
C VAL A 479 22.83 52.18 -16.11
N GLY A 480 21.53 52.24 -16.18
CA GLY A 480 20.71 52.63 -17.30
C GLY A 480 19.56 53.54 -16.84
N PRO A 481 19.05 54.45 -17.67
CA PRO A 481 18.23 55.60 -17.20
C PRO A 481 16.94 55.18 -16.54
N ALA A 482 16.64 55.91 -15.45
CA ALA A 482 15.52 55.74 -14.55
C ALA A 482 14.19 55.34 -15.21
N ARG A 483 13.56 54.34 -14.70
CA ARG A 483 12.14 54.02 -14.79
C ARG A 483 11.54 53.81 -13.39
N GLU A 484 10.44 54.47 -13.23
CA GLU A 484 9.57 54.70 -12.10
C GLU A 484 9.49 53.59 -11.05
N GLU A 485 9.63 54.00 -9.80
CA GLU A 485 9.37 53.32 -8.54
C GLU A 485 7.90 52.93 -8.48
N ASP A 486 7.58 51.63 -8.57
CA ASP A 486 6.28 51.11 -8.09
C ASP A 486 6.22 49.60 -7.78
N ASP A 487 7.34 48.83 -7.78
CA ASP A 487 7.27 47.37 -7.57
C ASP A 487 8.21 46.79 -6.50
N LEU A 488 8.73 47.61 -5.59
CA LEU A 488 9.74 47.20 -4.59
C LEU A 488 9.20 46.88 -3.19
N GLN A 489 7.87 46.71 -3.02
CA GLN A 489 7.27 46.51 -1.68
C GLN A 489 6.94 45.06 -1.32
N HIS A 490 7.30 44.04 -2.13
CA HIS A 490 6.97 42.63 -1.84
C HIS A 490 8.16 41.73 -1.49
N ALA A 491 9.34 42.29 -1.25
CA ALA A 491 10.53 41.43 -1.05
C ALA A 491 11.04 41.34 0.40
N MET A 492 10.50 42.08 1.36
CA MET A 492 10.97 42.00 2.75
C MET A 492 9.82 42.24 3.74
N ASP A 493 9.00 41.24 3.95
CA ASP A 493 8.19 41.16 5.17
C ASP A 493 8.20 39.75 5.71
N PHE A 494 9.27 39.40 6.41
CA PHE A 494 9.40 38.19 7.18
C PHE A 494 8.85 38.51 8.58
N SER A 495 7.53 38.41 8.75
CA SER A 495 6.89 38.50 10.06
C SER A 495 6.88 37.12 10.72
N PRO A 496 7.44 36.97 11.93
CA PRO A 496 7.43 35.69 12.67
C PRO A 496 6.06 35.29 13.24
N GLU A 497 4.98 36.00 12.93
CA GLU A 497 3.70 35.93 13.67
C GLU A 497 2.73 34.83 13.25
N MET A 498 3.08 33.87 12.38
CA MET A 498 2.13 32.87 11.89
C MET A 498 2.15 31.51 12.62
N PHE A 499 2.81 31.39 13.76
CA PHE A 499 2.77 30.15 14.57
C PHE A 499 2.71 30.46 16.07
N GLU A 500 1.64 31.16 16.53
CA GLU A 500 1.27 31.11 17.93
C GLU A 500 0.01 30.25 18.11
N GLU A 501 0.15 29.29 18.99
CA GLU A 501 -0.86 28.32 19.42
C GLU A 501 -2.08 29.00 20.03
N GLU A 502 -3.27 28.62 19.58
CA GLU A 502 -4.48 28.78 20.38
C GLU A 502 -4.49 27.75 21.50
N GLY A 503 -4.28 28.20 22.72
CA GLY A 503 -4.49 27.35 23.88
C GLY A 503 -4.22 28.00 25.23
N ALA A 504 -5.23 28.55 25.82
CA ALA A 504 -5.56 28.70 27.24
C ALA A 504 -5.85 30.12 27.78
N THR A 505 -7.13 30.34 27.91
CA THR A 505 -7.89 31.02 29.02
C THR A 505 -7.23 32.03 29.90
N ARG A 506 -7.81 33.24 29.83
CA ARG A 506 -8.22 34.19 30.93
C ARG A 506 -7.38 34.29 32.18
N GLU A 507 -6.85 35.51 32.43
CA GLU A 507 -7.37 36.30 33.53
C GLU A 507 -6.96 37.80 33.43
N LYS A 508 -7.88 38.67 33.83
CA LYS A 508 -7.79 40.13 33.83
C LYS A 508 -6.97 40.60 35.00
N SER A 509 -6.12 41.64 34.83
CA SER A 509 -6.20 42.79 35.74
C SER A 509 -5.41 43.99 35.21
N ARG A 510 -5.95 45.13 35.60
CA ARG A 510 -5.67 46.50 35.19
C ARG A 510 -4.38 47.04 35.78
N SER A 511 -3.76 47.96 35.11
CA SER A 511 -3.63 49.39 35.32
C SER A 511 -2.19 49.91 35.33
N LEU A 512 -2.00 50.92 34.53
CA LEU A 512 -1.51 52.30 34.82
C LEU A 512 -0.03 52.51 35.02
N ASP A 513 0.41 53.43 34.19
CA ASP A 513 1.33 54.59 34.40
C ASP A 513 2.78 54.44 33.92
N SER A 514 3.01 55.24 32.88
CA SER A 514 4.28 55.96 32.60
C SER A 514 4.45 57.09 33.62
N PRO A 515 5.55 57.88 33.70
CA PRO A 515 6.67 58.11 32.76
C PRO A 515 8.05 58.46 33.34
N ALA A 516 8.99 58.68 32.46
CA ALA A 516 9.96 59.78 32.52
C ALA A 516 11.42 59.56 32.96
N LYS A 517 12.26 59.81 31.99
CA LYS A 517 13.45 60.74 32.00
C LYS A 517 14.74 60.42 32.73
N ALA A 518 15.77 60.37 31.89
CA ALA A 518 16.99 61.15 32.00
C ALA A 518 18.13 60.70 32.92
N GLY A 519 19.32 60.69 32.33
CA GLY A 519 20.53 60.82 33.07
C GLY A 519 21.80 60.37 32.33
N LEU A 520 22.44 61.30 31.66
CA LEU A 520 23.83 61.26 31.19
C LEU A 520 24.81 60.95 32.29
N ALA A 521 25.85 60.16 32.01
CA ALA A 521 27.21 60.54 32.34
C ALA A 521 28.21 59.67 31.56
N ARG A 522 29.19 60.36 31.02
CA ARG A 522 30.43 59.85 30.45
C ARG A 522 31.30 59.31 31.56
N ASP A 523 32.19 58.36 31.28
CA ASP A 523 33.62 58.53 31.32
C ASP A 523 34.40 57.33 30.75
N ASP A 524 35.47 57.67 30.17
CA ASP A 524 36.57 57.08 29.47
C ASP A 524 37.30 55.91 30.17
N ASN A 525 37.73 54.84 29.51
CA ASN A 525 39.05 54.62 28.91
C ASN A 525 39.30 53.12 28.67
N PRO A 526 40.18 52.70 27.79
CA PRO A 526 40.18 51.40 27.16
C PRO A 526 41.13 50.40 27.80
N GLU A 527 40.74 49.18 27.95
CA GLU A 527 41.71 48.05 28.06
C GLU A 527 41.33 46.98 27.00
N GLU A 528 42.37 46.74 26.20
CA GLU A 528 42.42 45.62 25.25
C GLU A 528 42.18 44.31 26.02
N SER A 529 41.19 43.52 25.62
CA SER A 529 41.09 42.09 25.88
C SER A 529 40.59 41.38 24.65
N ASP A 530 41.51 40.61 24.08
CA ASP A 530 41.27 39.53 23.15
C ASP A 530 40.03 38.73 23.57
N SER A 531 38.93 38.85 22.84
CA SER A 531 37.79 37.98 22.96
C SER A 531 37.45 37.44 21.59
N SER A 532 37.93 36.23 21.33
CA SER A 532 37.34 35.34 20.34
C SER A 532 35.81 35.40 20.47
N GLY A 533 35.14 35.98 19.48
CA GLY A 533 33.69 36.12 19.43
C GLY A 533 33.04 34.75 19.42
N GLN A 534 32.61 34.30 20.58
CA GLN A 534 31.51 33.37 20.67
C GLN A 534 30.24 34.16 20.39
N GLU A 535 29.76 34.07 19.15
CA GLU A 535 28.41 34.51 18.80
C GLU A 535 27.42 33.75 19.71
N GLN A 536 26.70 34.49 20.55
CA GLN A 536 25.66 33.93 21.41
C GLN A 536 24.60 33.32 20.50
N ARG A 537 24.52 31.99 20.52
CA ARG A 537 23.43 31.25 19.89
C ARG A 537 22.13 31.71 20.53
N VAL A 538 21.31 32.41 19.81
CA VAL A 538 19.93 32.65 20.17
C VAL A 538 19.19 31.32 19.95
N GLU A 539 18.68 30.72 21.04
CA GLU A 539 17.92 29.46 20.96
C GLU A 539 16.80 29.61 19.92
N GLY A 540 16.79 28.77 18.86
CA GLY A 540 15.79 28.72 17.82
C GLY A 540 16.22 29.35 16.48
N PHE A 541 17.35 30.08 16.39
CA PHE A 541 17.83 30.66 15.13
C PHE A 541 19.16 30.02 14.69
N ARG A 542 19.23 29.71 13.40
CA ARG A 542 20.43 29.19 12.76
C ARG A 542 21.46 30.31 12.58
N VAL A 543 22.72 29.93 12.70
CA VAL A 543 23.81 30.89 12.36
C VAL A 543 23.79 31.08 10.82
N PRO A 544 23.86 32.34 10.32
CA PRO A 544 23.94 32.58 8.89
C PRO A 544 25.15 31.89 8.27
N GLY A 545 24.93 31.04 7.26
CA GLY A 545 25.99 30.26 6.60
C GLY A 545 25.96 28.76 6.95
N ASP A 546 25.24 28.33 7.98
CA ASP A 546 25.04 26.89 8.23
C ASP A 546 24.08 26.26 7.21
N PRO A 547 24.31 25.01 6.79
CA PRO A 547 23.39 24.27 5.93
C PRO A 547 21.98 24.14 6.54
N ALA A 548 20.94 24.37 5.77
CA ALA A 548 19.55 24.22 6.20
C ALA A 548 19.20 22.74 6.38
N ASN A 549 18.46 22.44 7.45
CA ASN A 549 17.88 21.10 7.66
C ASN A 549 16.63 20.89 6.79
N THR A 550 16.16 19.64 6.71
CA THR A 550 15.01 19.25 5.88
C THR A 550 13.73 20.00 6.25
N ALA A 551 13.46 20.24 7.53
CA ALA A 551 12.29 20.97 7.99
C ALA A 551 12.32 22.45 7.58
N GLU A 552 13.49 23.09 7.64
CA GLU A 552 13.68 24.47 7.17
C GLU A 552 13.50 24.58 5.67
N LEU A 553 14.01 23.64 4.88
CA LEU A 553 13.80 23.59 3.43
C LEU A 553 12.31 23.42 3.08
N LEU A 554 11.58 22.56 3.80
CA LEU A 554 10.13 22.39 3.59
C LEU A 554 9.36 23.66 3.93
N LYS A 555 9.67 24.33 5.05
CA LYS A 555 9.04 25.60 5.42
C LYS A 555 9.29 26.67 4.36
N PHE A 556 10.54 26.80 3.90
CA PHE A 556 10.90 27.72 2.82
C PHE A 556 10.12 27.41 1.53
N LEU A 557 10.04 26.15 1.13
CA LEU A 557 9.30 25.74 -0.07
C LEU A 557 7.81 26.05 0.05
N LEU A 558 7.18 25.71 1.17
CA LEU A 558 5.75 25.95 1.41
C LEU A 558 5.41 27.45 1.35
N ASP A 559 6.27 28.27 1.93
CA ASP A 559 6.09 29.74 1.93
C ASP A 559 6.32 30.35 0.54
N ARG A 560 7.48 30.08 -0.07
CA ARG A 560 7.87 30.67 -1.37
C ARG A 560 7.02 30.16 -2.55
N THR A 561 6.51 28.93 -2.50
CA THR A 561 5.59 28.42 -3.52
C THR A 561 4.16 28.90 -3.33
N GLY A 562 3.79 29.36 -2.14
CA GLY A 562 2.40 29.71 -1.79
C GLY A 562 1.44 28.53 -1.81
N TYR A 563 1.94 27.30 -1.61
CA TYR A 563 1.12 26.08 -1.73
C TYR A 563 -0.03 26.06 -0.72
N ILE A 564 0.27 26.39 0.55
CA ILE A 564 -0.76 26.48 1.60
C ILE A 564 -1.78 27.56 1.28
N LYS A 565 -1.33 28.78 0.84
CA LYS A 565 -2.23 29.88 0.45
C LYS A 565 -3.18 29.47 -0.68
N LEU A 566 -2.71 28.67 -1.64
CA LEU A 566 -3.55 28.14 -2.70
C LEU A 566 -4.65 27.22 -2.15
N LEU A 567 -4.29 26.31 -1.25
CA LEU A 567 -5.25 25.38 -0.61
C LEU A 567 -6.25 26.13 0.30
N GLU A 568 -5.82 27.18 1.00
CA GLU A 568 -6.68 28.04 1.80
C GLU A 568 -7.73 28.77 0.94
N GLN A 569 -7.37 29.17 -0.29
CA GLN A 569 -8.30 29.79 -1.23
C GLN A 569 -9.36 28.83 -1.77
N GLU A 570 -9.09 27.52 -1.78
CA GLU A 570 -10.08 26.50 -2.19
C GLU A 570 -11.19 26.32 -1.14
N ASP A 571 -10.94 26.63 0.14
CA ASP A 571 -11.88 26.60 1.28
C ASP A 571 -12.81 25.38 1.29
N THR A 572 -12.24 24.19 1.08
CA THR A 572 -12.96 22.93 1.10
C THR A 572 -12.47 22.04 2.24
N PRO A 573 -13.30 21.10 2.75
CA PRO A 573 -12.83 20.12 3.74
C PRO A 573 -11.63 19.29 3.26
N ASP A 574 -11.54 19.05 1.96
CA ASP A 574 -10.42 18.34 1.35
C ASP A 574 -9.14 19.19 1.37
N SER A 575 -9.23 20.48 1.01
CA SER A 575 -8.07 21.37 1.05
C SER A 575 -7.54 21.59 2.47
N LEU A 576 -8.42 21.64 3.47
CA LEU A 576 -8.03 21.70 4.88
C LEU A 576 -7.27 20.44 5.32
N ALA A 577 -7.77 19.25 4.93
CA ALA A 577 -7.09 18.01 5.20
C ALA A 577 -5.70 17.94 4.54
N ARG A 578 -5.56 18.48 3.32
CA ARG A 578 -4.28 18.57 2.62
C ARG A 578 -3.30 19.53 3.32
N ILE A 579 -3.79 20.64 3.87
CA ILE A 579 -2.98 21.55 4.70
C ILE A 579 -2.48 20.85 5.96
N GLU A 580 -3.34 20.08 6.64
CA GLU A 580 -2.93 19.28 7.78
C GLU A 580 -1.84 18.26 7.42
N ASN A 581 -1.97 17.61 6.26
CA ASN A 581 -0.95 16.70 5.76
C ASN A 581 0.40 17.40 5.51
N LEU A 582 0.39 18.60 4.94
CA LEU A 582 1.62 19.37 4.72
C LEU A 582 2.28 19.80 6.04
N ARG A 583 1.50 20.19 7.04
CA ARG A 583 1.99 20.47 8.39
C ARG A 583 2.62 19.23 9.03
N GLU A 584 1.95 18.09 8.88
CA GLU A 584 2.47 16.81 9.39
C GLU A 584 3.77 16.38 8.69
N LEU A 585 3.94 16.69 7.40
CA LEU A 585 5.22 16.46 6.72
C LEU A 585 6.37 17.30 7.32
N VAL A 586 6.08 18.53 7.71
CA VAL A 586 7.07 19.38 8.39
C VAL A 586 7.43 18.78 9.76
N ASN A 587 6.44 18.26 10.50
CA ASN A 587 6.67 17.57 11.78
C ASN A 587 7.54 16.33 11.57
N ALA A 588 7.25 15.50 10.58
CA ALA A 588 8.07 14.34 10.24
C ALA A 588 9.53 14.73 9.92
N ALA A 589 9.73 15.85 9.22
CA ALA A 589 11.08 16.36 8.94
C ALA A 589 11.78 16.95 10.20
N MET A 590 11.01 17.50 11.16
CA MET A 590 11.56 17.91 12.46
C MET A 590 11.99 16.70 13.29
N ASP A 591 11.17 15.64 13.33
CA ASP A 591 11.53 14.38 13.97
C ASP A 591 12.79 13.76 13.36
N SER A 592 12.91 13.81 12.04
CA SER A 592 14.10 13.37 11.30
C SER A 592 15.34 14.19 11.70
N ARG A 593 15.22 15.51 11.80
CA ARG A 593 16.28 16.40 12.30
C ARG A 593 16.71 16.02 13.73
N ASP A 594 15.76 15.76 14.61
CA ASP A 594 16.04 15.43 16.02
C ASP A 594 16.74 14.06 16.14
N ARG A 595 16.57 13.18 15.15
CA ARG A 595 17.36 11.94 14.98
C ARG A 595 18.71 12.15 14.32
N GLY A 596 19.02 13.38 13.86
CA GLY A 596 20.26 13.70 13.16
C GLY A 596 20.32 13.18 11.72
N GLU A 597 19.18 12.92 11.08
CA GLU A 597 19.10 12.45 9.70
C GLU A 597 19.36 13.58 8.70
N THR A 598 20.10 13.27 7.65
CA THR A 598 20.33 14.16 6.50
C THR A 598 19.11 14.21 5.56
N LEU A 599 19.08 15.18 4.64
CA LEU A 599 18.05 15.24 3.58
C LEU A 599 17.97 13.93 2.79
N SER A 600 19.10 13.33 2.43
CA SER A 600 19.11 12.06 1.68
C SER A 600 18.52 10.90 2.49
N GLU A 601 18.85 10.82 3.78
CA GLU A 601 18.30 9.78 4.66
C GLU A 601 16.79 9.97 4.90
N PHE A 602 16.33 11.22 5.01
CA PHE A 602 14.90 11.52 5.07
C PHE A 602 14.17 11.09 3.79
N LEU A 603 14.73 11.36 2.60
CA LEU A 603 14.16 10.94 1.32
C LEU A 603 14.18 9.41 1.17
N ASP A 604 15.24 8.75 1.59
CA ASP A 604 15.32 7.28 1.61
C ASP A 604 14.27 6.69 2.57
N HIS A 605 14.09 7.29 3.75
CA HIS A 605 13.07 6.88 4.71
C HIS A 605 11.65 7.06 4.13
N ALA A 606 11.36 8.21 3.55
CA ALA A 606 10.07 8.48 2.91
C ALA A 606 9.76 7.50 1.76
N ALA A 607 10.78 7.08 1.01
CA ALA A 607 10.64 6.10 -0.07
C ALA A 607 10.47 4.65 0.42
N LEU A 608 10.95 4.34 1.63
CA LEU A 608 10.95 2.99 2.19
C LEU A 608 9.78 2.72 3.16
N VAL A 609 8.95 3.72 3.44
CA VAL A 609 7.74 3.54 4.26
C VAL A 609 6.77 2.63 3.53
N SER A 610 6.26 1.62 4.22
CA SER A 610 5.27 0.66 3.71
C SER A 610 3.89 0.91 4.35
N ASP A 611 2.83 0.41 3.69
CA ASP A 611 1.46 0.47 4.22
C ASP A 611 1.32 -0.10 5.64
N ALA A 612 2.19 -1.04 6.03
CA ALA A 612 2.20 -1.63 7.37
C ALA A 612 2.74 -0.67 8.44
N ASP A 613 3.51 0.33 8.06
CA ASP A 613 4.08 1.31 8.99
C ASP A 613 3.04 2.37 9.42
N ASP A 614 1.91 2.48 8.69
CA ASP A 614 0.77 3.37 9.02
C ASP A 614 -0.18 2.80 10.10
N TYR A 615 0.09 1.60 10.61
CA TYR A 615 -0.75 0.97 11.62
C TYR A 615 -0.65 1.70 12.97
N ASP A 616 -1.81 2.17 13.47
CA ASP A 616 -1.94 2.74 14.83
C ASP A 616 -2.41 1.67 15.83
N GLU A 617 -1.53 1.27 16.74
CA GLU A 617 -1.84 0.28 17.78
C GLU A 617 -2.93 0.73 18.77
N ASN A 618 -3.19 2.03 18.86
CA ASN A 618 -4.22 2.58 19.75
C ASN A 618 -5.61 2.55 19.12
N SER A 619 -5.74 2.27 17.82
CA SER A 619 -7.04 2.17 17.17
C SER A 619 -7.82 0.97 17.68
N ARG A 620 -9.07 1.22 18.10
CA ARG A 620 -9.96 0.14 18.58
C ARG A 620 -10.52 -0.72 17.46
N VAL A 621 -10.78 -0.12 16.31
CA VAL A 621 -11.28 -0.79 15.09
C VAL A 621 -10.33 -0.51 13.96
N THR A 622 -9.81 -1.57 13.37
CA THR A 622 -8.88 -1.48 12.25
C THR A 622 -9.45 -2.21 11.03
N LEU A 623 -9.49 -1.52 9.91
CA LEU A 623 -9.92 -2.02 8.61
C LEU A 623 -8.69 -2.19 7.73
N MET A 624 -8.42 -3.39 7.21
CA MET A 624 -7.22 -3.62 6.40
C MET A 624 -7.37 -4.79 5.45
N THR A 625 -6.48 -4.86 4.46
CA THR A 625 -6.40 -6.05 3.61
C THR A 625 -5.79 -7.22 4.39
N LEU A 626 -6.07 -8.43 3.93
CA LEU A 626 -5.47 -9.65 4.46
C LEU A 626 -3.93 -9.61 4.41
N HIS A 627 -3.36 -8.98 3.36
CA HIS A 627 -1.92 -8.83 3.21
C HIS A 627 -1.32 -7.90 4.27
N SER A 628 -1.97 -6.76 4.51
CA SER A 628 -1.54 -5.79 5.53
C SER A 628 -1.67 -6.34 6.96
N ALA A 629 -2.52 -7.35 7.17
CA ALA A 629 -2.71 -7.99 8.47
C ALA A 629 -1.56 -8.93 8.87
N LYS A 630 -0.65 -9.25 7.94
CA LYS A 630 0.48 -10.12 8.26
C LYS A 630 1.37 -9.49 9.33
N GLY A 631 1.71 -10.28 10.36
CA GLY A 631 2.49 -9.82 11.53
C GLY A 631 1.64 -9.27 12.68
N LEU A 632 0.40 -8.85 12.42
CA LEU A 632 -0.49 -8.28 13.44
C LEU A 632 -1.32 -9.36 14.15
N GLU A 633 -2.00 -8.95 15.25
CA GLU A 633 -2.90 -9.83 16.03
C GLU A 633 -3.97 -9.03 16.75
N PHE A 634 -5.17 -9.58 16.80
CA PHE A 634 -6.35 -8.92 17.38
C PHE A 634 -7.22 -9.88 18.17
N PRO A 635 -7.81 -9.45 19.29
CA PRO A 635 -8.74 -10.28 20.05
C PRO A 635 -9.95 -10.74 19.22
N LEU A 636 -10.51 -9.85 18.41
CA LEU A 636 -11.64 -10.11 17.51
C LEU A 636 -11.25 -9.82 16.06
N VAL A 637 -11.46 -10.81 15.18
CA VAL A 637 -11.18 -10.68 13.75
C VAL A 637 -12.40 -11.08 12.93
N PHE A 638 -12.73 -10.26 11.96
CA PHE A 638 -13.65 -10.57 10.87
C PHE A 638 -12.88 -10.86 9.59
N LEU A 639 -13.21 -11.95 8.90
CA LEU A 639 -12.88 -12.17 7.50
C LEU A 639 -14.15 -12.00 6.69
N ILE A 640 -14.21 -10.97 5.86
CA ILE A 640 -15.42 -10.62 5.10
C ILE A 640 -15.29 -10.98 3.61
N GLY A 641 -16.44 -11.14 2.97
CA GLY A 641 -16.51 -11.39 1.53
C GLY A 641 -15.94 -12.73 1.12
N LEU A 642 -16.20 -13.79 1.88
CA LEU A 642 -15.79 -15.16 1.55
C LEU A 642 -16.65 -15.72 0.41
N GLU A 643 -16.36 -15.29 -0.82
CA GLU A 643 -17.10 -15.57 -2.05
C GLU A 643 -16.14 -15.90 -3.20
N GLU A 644 -16.44 -16.91 -4.00
CA GLU A 644 -15.69 -17.24 -5.22
C GLU A 644 -15.63 -16.03 -6.16
N GLY A 645 -14.42 -15.69 -6.59
CA GLY A 645 -14.16 -14.51 -7.42
C GLY A 645 -13.88 -13.23 -6.65
N LEU A 646 -14.18 -13.18 -5.33
CA LEU A 646 -13.78 -12.11 -4.43
C LEU A 646 -12.67 -12.58 -3.47
N PHE A 647 -12.91 -13.67 -2.76
CA PHE A 647 -11.92 -14.38 -1.97
C PHE A 647 -12.22 -15.90 -1.95
N PRO A 648 -11.51 -16.73 -2.75
CA PRO A 648 -10.33 -16.39 -3.58
C PRO A 648 -10.65 -15.43 -4.73
N HIS A 649 -9.64 -14.61 -5.11
CA HIS A 649 -9.82 -13.59 -6.13
C HIS A 649 -9.99 -14.21 -7.53
N SER A 650 -10.82 -13.60 -8.39
CA SER A 650 -11.16 -14.14 -9.72
C SER A 650 -9.95 -14.42 -10.62
N ARG A 651 -8.87 -13.64 -10.48
CA ARG A 651 -7.63 -13.82 -11.27
C ARG A 651 -6.88 -15.10 -10.92
N THR A 652 -7.02 -15.57 -9.67
CA THR A 652 -6.27 -16.73 -9.15
C THR A 652 -6.99 -18.06 -9.38
N LEU A 653 -8.25 -18.02 -9.79
CA LEU A 653 -9.07 -19.23 -9.98
C LEU A 653 -8.59 -20.15 -11.11
N LEU A 654 -7.76 -19.65 -12.02
CA LEU A 654 -7.31 -20.40 -13.20
C LEU A 654 -5.99 -21.17 -13.00
N ALA A 655 -5.21 -20.81 -11.97
CA ALA A 655 -3.91 -21.42 -11.70
C ALA A 655 -3.91 -22.09 -10.32
N PRO A 656 -3.56 -23.40 -10.24
CA PRO A 656 -3.53 -24.11 -8.96
C PRO A 656 -2.59 -23.49 -7.93
N ASP A 657 -1.44 -23.00 -8.36
CA ASP A 657 -0.44 -22.38 -7.48
C ASP A 657 -0.96 -21.09 -6.84
N ASP A 658 -1.71 -20.29 -7.60
CA ASP A 658 -2.32 -19.07 -7.10
C ASP A 658 -3.43 -19.34 -6.08
N ILE A 659 -4.19 -20.44 -6.27
CA ILE A 659 -5.19 -20.89 -5.29
C ILE A 659 -4.51 -21.33 -3.98
N GLU A 660 -3.35 -21.97 -4.04
CA GLU A 660 -2.59 -22.30 -2.84
C GLU A 660 -2.14 -21.04 -2.08
N GLU A 661 -1.77 -19.98 -2.81
CA GLU A 661 -1.43 -18.70 -2.18
C GLU A 661 -2.64 -18.03 -1.54
N GLU A 662 -3.79 -17.99 -2.23
CA GLU A 662 -5.04 -17.48 -1.65
C GLU A 662 -5.44 -18.26 -0.39
N ARG A 663 -5.19 -19.57 -0.36
CA ARG A 663 -5.43 -20.40 0.82
C ARG A 663 -4.47 -20.06 1.97
N ARG A 664 -3.19 -19.78 1.66
CA ARG A 664 -2.23 -19.27 2.67
C ARG A 664 -2.68 -17.89 3.18
N LEU A 665 -3.21 -17.05 2.30
CA LEU A 665 -3.76 -15.75 2.68
C LEU A 665 -4.96 -15.90 3.63
N CYS A 666 -5.86 -16.88 3.38
CA CYS A 666 -6.93 -17.23 4.30
C CYS A 666 -6.40 -17.70 5.66
N TYR A 667 -5.42 -18.60 5.65
CA TYR A 667 -4.73 -19.05 6.86
C TYR A 667 -4.10 -17.88 7.63
N VAL A 668 -3.43 -16.97 6.94
CA VAL A 668 -2.87 -15.75 7.56
C VAL A 668 -3.98 -14.95 8.23
N GLY A 669 -5.08 -14.67 7.54
CA GLY A 669 -6.20 -13.92 8.08
C GLY A 669 -6.80 -14.57 9.32
N MET A 670 -7.11 -15.86 9.27
CA MET A 670 -7.67 -16.62 10.39
C MET A 670 -6.73 -16.60 11.61
N THR A 671 -5.42 -16.77 11.40
CA THR A 671 -4.42 -16.77 12.47
C THR A 671 -4.07 -15.40 13.03
N ARG A 672 -4.72 -14.32 12.55
CA ARG A 672 -4.66 -13.00 13.22
C ARG A 672 -5.56 -12.94 14.45
N ALA A 673 -6.57 -13.82 14.53
CA ALA A 673 -7.48 -13.88 15.66
C ALA A 673 -6.83 -14.53 16.88
N MET A 674 -6.99 -13.88 18.03
CA MET A 674 -6.57 -14.41 19.33
C MET A 674 -7.71 -15.19 19.97
N ASP A 675 -8.90 -14.57 20.10
CA ASP A 675 -10.01 -15.10 20.90
C ASP A 675 -11.23 -15.44 20.04
N THR A 676 -11.60 -14.58 19.10
CA THR A 676 -12.82 -14.70 18.32
C THR A 676 -12.55 -14.46 16.83
N LEU A 677 -13.02 -15.39 16.01
CA LEU A 677 -12.97 -15.31 14.54
C LEU A 677 -14.37 -15.40 13.98
N ILE A 678 -14.72 -14.45 13.10
CA ILE A 678 -16.01 -14.44 12.42
C ILE A 678 -15.77 -14.39 10.91
N LEU A 679 -16.42 -15.29 10.19
CA LEU A 679 -16.37 -15.42 8.74
C LEU A 679 -17.69 -14.93 8.16
N THR A 680 -17.65 -14.04 7.17
CA THR A 680 -18.87 -13.51 6.55
C THR A 680 -18.85 -13.59 5.05
N ARG A 681 -20.04 -13.66 4.45
CA ARG A 681 -20.27 -13.51 3.02
C ARG A 681 -21.60 -12.83 2.75
N ALA A 682 -21.76 -12.26 1.56
CA ALA A 682 -23.05 -11.81 1.05
C ALA A 682 -23.63 -12.80 0.02
N ARG A 683 -24.96 -13.01 0.03
CA ARG A 683 -25.66 -13.80 -1.00
C ARG A 683 -25.70 -13.09 -2.33
N TYR A 684 -25.89 -11.77 -2.30
CA TYR A 684 -25.93 -10.94 -3.48
C TYR A 684 -24.92 -9.80 -3.34
N ARG A 685 -24.17 -9.54 -4.40
CA ARG A 685 -23.19 -8.44 -4.41
C ARG A 685 -23.26 -7.67 -5.72
N ARG A 686 -23.27 -6.34 -5.62
CA ARG A 686 -23.17 -5.48 -6.80
C ARG A 686 -21.74 -5.50 -7.31
N ARG A 687 -21.57 -5.86 -8.58
CA ARG A 687 -20.28 -5.79 -9.26
C ARG A 687 -20.20 -4.54 -10.13
N TYR A 688 -19.01 -4.01 -10.31
CA TYR A 688 -18.81 -2.83 -11.14
C TYR A 688 -19.28 -3.09 -12.58
N GLY A 689 -20.15 -2.20 -13.09
CA GLY A 689 -20.71 -2.30 -14.45
C GLY A 689 -21.99 -3.11 -14.58
N THR A 690 -22.58 -3.60 -13.46
CA THR A 690 -23.91 -4.25 -13.45
C THR A 690 -24.91 -3.41 -12.67
N ASP A 691 -26.11 -3.23 -13.25
CA ASP A 691 -27.18 -2.45 -12.61
C ASP A 691 -27.87 -3.23 -11.48
N MET A 692 -27.77 -4.56 -11.50
CA MET A 692 -28.43 -5.44 -10.54
C MET A 692 -27.39 -6.25 -9.74
N PRO A 693 -27.62 -6.49 -8.43
CA PRO A 693 -26.79 -7.38 -7.65
C PRO A 693 -26.80 -8.80 -8.22
N GLU A 694 -25.63 -9.41 -8.33
CA GLU A 694 -25.45 -10.78 -8.79
C GLU A 694 -25.35 -11.73 -7.60
N ALA A 695 -25.91 -12.95 -7.74
CA ALA A 695 -25.78 -13.99 -6.74
C ALA A 695 -24.32 -14.42 -6.62
N SER A 696 -23.79 -14.44 -5.40
CA SER A 696 -22.44 -14.88 -5.10
C SER A 696 -22.40 -16.38 -4.79
N VAL A 697 -21.29 -17.04 -5.16
CA VAL A 697 -21.00 -18.41 -4.79
C VAL A 697 -20.17 -18.41 -3.50
N PRO A 698 -20.49 -19.24 -2.49
CA PRO A 698 -19.66 -19.34 -1.29
C PRO A 698 -18.20 -19.65 -1.64
N SER A 699 -17.27 -19.06 -0.90
CA SER A 699 -15.86 -19.40 -1.01
C SER A 699 -15.61 -20.87 -0.66
N ARG A 700 -14.78 -21.55 -1.43
CA ARG A 700 -14.31 -22.90 -1.11
C ARG A 700 -13.63 -22.99 0.27
N PHE A 701 -13.07 -21.91 0.75
CA PHE A 701 -12.43 -21.86 2.07
C PHE A 701 -13.42 -22.05 3.21
N LEU A 702 -14.71 -21.68 3.02
CA LEU A 702 -15.76 -21.96 3.99
C LEU A 702 -16.06 -23.46 4.08
N GLU A 703 -15.99 -24.19 2.95
CA GLU A 703 -16.21 -25.65 2.91
C GLU A 703 -15.01 -26.43 3.48
N GLU A 704 -13.83 -25.80 3.50
CA GLU A 704 -12.62 -26.38 4.04
C GLU A 704 -12.51 -26.27 5.58
N VAL A 705 -13.31 -25.40 6.20
CA VAL A 705 -13.44 -25.31 7.66
C VAL A 705 -14.36 -26.42 8.18
N PRO A 706 -13.93 -27.21 9.18
CA PRO A 706 -14.79 -28.23 9.78
C PRO A 706 -16.08 -27.64 10.36
N GLN A 707 -17.23 -28.19 9.99
CA GLN A 707 -18.54 -27.67 10.38
C GLN A 707 -18.78 -27.70 11.88
N GLU A 708 -18.22 -28.67 12.58
CA GLU A 708 -18.28 -28.78 14.05
C GLU A 708 -17.63 -27.59 14.79
N LEU A 709 -16.72 -26.89 14.14
CA LEU A 709 -16.07 -25.71 14.68
C LEU A 709 -16.86 -24.42 14.39
N MET A 710 -17.86 -24.49 13.50
CA MET A 710 -18.61 -23.31 13.04
C MET A 710 -19.90 -23.12 13.81
N GLN A 711 -20.24 -21.88 14.11
CA GLN A 711 -21.50 -21.44 14.68
C GLN A 711 -22.19 -20.49 13.70
N ASP A 712 -23.39 -20.82 13.24
CA ASP A 712 -24.21 -19.94 12.42
C ASP A 712 -24.77 -18.79 13.28
N LEU A 713 -24.40 -17.55 12.94
CA LEU A 713 -24.83 -16.33 13.62
C LEU A 713 -26.07 -15.68 12.96
N GLY A 714 -26.47 -16.16 11.78
CA GLY A 714 -27.54 -15.59 10.97
C GLY A 714 -28.89 -16.30 10.99
N SER A 715 -28.95 -17.54 11.48
CA SER A 715 -30.20 -18.27 11.59
C SER A 715 -30.73 -18.19 13.04
N PRO A 716 -31.96 -17.72 13.26
CA PRO A 716 -32.59 -17.95 14.55
C PRO A 716 -32.60 -19.46 14.78
N GLN A 717 -32.04 -19.90 15.88
CA GLN A 717 -31.99 -21.32 16.24
C GLN A 717 -33.41 -21.89 16.12
N ARG A 718 -33.64 -22.68 15.07
CA ARG A 718 -34.84 -23.54 15.07
C ARG A 718 -34.71 -24.45 16.27
N PRO A 719 -35.67 -24.48 17.20
CA PRO A 719 -35.64 -25.47 18.28
C PRO A 719 -35.53 -26.83 17.59
N ARG A 720 -34.52 -27.62 17.93
CA ARG A 720 -34.41 -29.02 17.53
C ARG A 720 -35.64 -29.69 18.11
N TYR A 721 -36.65 -29.96 17.27
CA TYR A 721 -37.72 -30.88 17.60
C TYR A 721 -37.09 -32.25 17.74
N SER A 722 -36.81 -32.66 18.98
CA SER A 722 -36.55 -34.05 19.28
C SER A 722 -37.86 -34.80 18.92
N GLU A 723 -37.72 -35.80 18.05
CA GLU A 723 -38.71 -36.83 17.86
C GLU A 723 -39.06 -37.46 19.21
N TYR A 724 -40.17 -37.04 19.79
CA TYR A 724 -40.94 -37.86 20.71
C TYR A 724 -42.35 -37.98 20.14
N ALA A 725 -42.53 -39.05 19.41
CA ALA A 725 -43.89 -39.57 19.13
C ALA A 725 -44.49 -40.09 20.43
N GLY A 726 -45.67 -39.63 20.74
CA GLY A 726 -46.55 -40.37 21.64
C GLY A 726 -47.21 -39.61 22.74
N SER A 727 -48.46 -39.48 22.56
CA SER A 727 -49.54 -39.51 23.51
C SER A 727 -50.39 -38.27 23.78
N ARG A 728 -51.62 -38.54 23.60
CA ARG A 728 -52.83 -37.69 23.71
C ARG A 728 -53.03 -37.11 25.11
N ASN A 729 -53.82 -36.05 25.05
CA ASN A 729 -54.83 -35.52 26.03
C ASN A 729 -54.40 -34.51 27.07
N GLY A 730 -55.16 -33.45 27.09
CA GLY A 730 -55.52 -32.78 28.33
C GLY A 730 -55.31 -31.26 28.37
N ALA A 731 -56.43 -30.60 28.34
CA ALA A 731 -56.60 -29.14 28.52
C ALA A 731 -56.03 -28.61 29.85
N ALA A 732 -55.75 -27.35 29.86
CA ALA A 732 -56.13 -26.34 30.83
C ALA A 732 -55.01 -25.46 31.43
N TRP A 733 -55.23 -24.17 31.28
CA TRP A 733 -55.02 -23.05 32.22
C TRP A 733 -53.62 -22.41 32.37
N ALA A 734 -53.73 -21.15 32.16
CA ALA A 734 -52.74 -20.08 32.30
C ALA A 734 -52.17 -19.97 33.71
N THR A 735 -50.90 -19.63 33.81
CA THR A 735 -50.43 -18.62 34.75
C THR A 735 -49.32 -17.80 34.16
N ARG A 736 -49.49 -16.50 34.15
CA ARG A 736 -48.50 -15.47 33.89
C ARG A 736 -47.38 -15.54 34.90
N THR A 737 -46.14 -15.57 34.40
CA THR A 737 -45.04 -14.97 35.14
C THR A 737 -44.12 -14.28 34.17
N ASP A 738 -43.83 -13.02 34.45
CA ASP A 738 -42.92 -12.16 33.75
C ASP A 738 -41.53 -12.79 33.66
N ALA A 739 -40.98 -12.93 32.47
CA ALA A 739 -39.55 -13.04 32.22
C ALA A 739 -39.22 -12.35 30.91
N GLY A 740 -38.29 -11.43 30.96
CA GLY A 740 -37.92 -10.41 30.00
C GLY A 740 -37.83 -10.84 28.57
N ASP A 741 -38.37 -9.98 27.78
CA ASP A 741 -38.28 -9.87 26.37
C ASP A 741 -36.80 -9.69 25.93
N TYR A 742 -36.15 -10.74 25.46
CA TYR A 742 -34.91 -10.65 24.69
C TYR A 742 -35.23 -10.78 23.20
N GLY A 743 -35.20 -9.65 22.58
CA GLY A 743 -35.57 -9.26 21.27
C GLY A 743 -35.31 -10.25 20.14
N ALA A 744 -36.34 -10.41 19.38
CA ALA A 744 -36.31 -10.90 18.01
C ALA A 744 -35.25 -10.13 17.20
N GLY A 745 -34.34 -10.89 16.60
CA GLY A 745 -33.29 -10.33 15.77
C GLY A 745 -33.83 -9.37 14.72
N ARG A 746 -33.39 -8.15 14.78
CA ARG A 746 -33.68 -7.14 13.77
C ARG A 746 -33.01 -7.55 12.45
N HIS A 747 -33.81 -7.72 11.42
CA HIS A 747 -33.34 -7.72 10.04
C HIS A 747 -32.77 -6.34 9.76
N TYR A 748 -31.50 -6.27 9.39
CA TYR A 748 -30.84 -5.03 8.94
C TYR A 748 -31.27 -4.74 7.49
N ALA A 749 -32.43 -4.08 7.31
CA ALA A 749 -32.87 -3.61 6.01
C ALA A 749 -32.67 -2.09 5.92
N TYR A 750 -32.11 -1.66 4.80
CA TYR A 750 -31.86 -0.24 4.49
C TYR A 750 -33.15 0.59 4.42
N GLU A 751 -34.30 -0.08 4.18
CA GLU A 751 -35.62 0.54 3.97
C GLU A 751 -36.27 1.08 5.26
N ASP A 752 -35.77 0.75 6.46
CA ASP A 752 -36.39 1.15 7.72
C ASP A 752 -36.05 2.59 8.16
N GLU A 753 -35.21 3.32 7.43
CA GLU A 753 -34.80 4.70 7.78
C GLU A 753 -35.50 5.80 6.96
N ASP A 754 -36.44 5.47 6.06
CA ASP A 754 -37.17 6.49 5.27
C ASP A 754 -38.29 7.15 6.11
N GLN A 755 -37.98 8.32 6.66
CA GLN A 755 -38.91 9.14 7.46
C GLN A 755 -39.99 9.77 6.57
N ARG A 756 -40.91 8.98 6.02
CA ARG A 756 -42.15 9.47 5.44
C ARG A 756 -43.30 9.15 6.39
N PRO A 757 -44.25 10.08 6.60
CA PRO A 757 -45.39 9.86 7.51
C PRO A 757 -46.27 8.73 6.97
N GLN A 758 -46.40 7.68 7.79
CA GLN A 758 -47.25 6.52 7.48
C GLN A 758 -48.73 6.90 7.65
N TYR A 759 -49.49 6.70 6.60
CA TYR A 759 -50.96 6.58 6.68
C TYR A 759 -51.32 5.14 7.05
N PRO A 760 -52.35 4.89 7.91
CA PRO A 760 -52.67 3.54 8.38
C PRO A 760 -53.20 2.68 7.25
N GLN A 761 -52.50 1.63 6.88
CA GLN A 761 -52.96 0.57 6.01
C GLN A 761 -53.71 -0.52 6.78
N ARG A 762 -54.85 -0.94 6.24
CA ARG A 762 -55.71 -2.03 6.69
C ARG A 762 -54.95 -3.36 6.73
N SER A 763 -55.17 -4.11 7.80
CA SER A 763 -54.70 -5.49 8.01
C SER A 763 -55.04 -6.43 6.85
N GLU A 764 -54.01 -6.94 6.18
CA GLU A 764 -54.13 -8.12 5.33
C GLU A 764 -53.56 -9.36 6.05
N LYS A 765 -54.32 -10.42 5.87
CA LYS A 765 -54.19 -11.75 6.53
C LYS A 765 -52.83 -12.40 6.28
N GLN A 766 -52.28 -13.00 7.32
CA GLN A 766 -51.15 -13.92 7.32
C GLN A 766 -51.15 -14.87 6.12
N ARG A 767 -50.05 -14.83 5.35
CA ARG A 767 -49.71 -15.87 4.36
C ARG A 767 -48.73 -16.85 4.99
N SER A 768 -49.15 -18.11 5.02
CA SER A 768 -48.31 -19.22 5.46
C SER A 768 -47.08 -19.39 4.58
N SER A 769 -45.90 -19.53 5.20
CA SER A 769 -44.65 -19.86 4.55
C SER A 769 -44.70 -21.25 3.93
N TYR A 770 -44.56 -21.33 2.59
CA TYR A 770 -44.41 -22.58 1.84
C TYR A 770 -42.94 -22.87 1.60
N ALA A 771 -42.45 -23.98 2.16
CA ALA A 771 -41.12 -24.53 1.86
C ALA A 771 -41.24 -25.45 0.63
N GLY A 772 -40.89 -24.93 -0.54
CA GLY A 772 -40.78 -25.68 -1.80
C GLY A 772 -39.40 -25.57 -2.43
N PRO A 773 -39.06 -26.46 -3.36
CA PRO A 773 -37.72 -26.48 -3.99
C PRO A 773 -37.45 -25.22 -4.79
N ALA A 774 -36.18 -24.81 -4.78
CA ALA A 774 -35.69 -23.60 -5.47
C ALA A 774 -35.78 -23.77 -7.00
N TYR A 775 -36.48 -22.85 -7.67
CA TYR A 775 -36.67 -22.86 -9.12
C TYR A 775 -35.73 -21.85 -9.79
N ASN A 776 -34.70 -22.34 -10.44
CA ASN A 776 -33.63 -21.49 -11.04
C ASN A 776 -33.72 -21.39 -12.57
N SER A 777 -34.81 -21.81 -13.21
CA SER A 777 -35.01 -21.71 -14.67
C SER A 777 -36.43 -21.35 -15.03
N ILE A 778 -36.62 -20.74 -16.23
CA ILE A 778 -37.93 -20.36 -16.76
C ILE A 778 -38.83 -21.59 -16.94
N ASP A 779 -38.23 -22.75 -17.24
CA ASP A 779 -38.98 -24.01 -17.43
C ASP A 779 -39.51 -24.52 -16.08
N ASN A 780 -38.75 -24.42 -15.01
CA ASN A 780 -39.22 -24.74 -13.66
C ASN A 780 -40.34 -23.81 -13.17
N ILE A 781 -40.29 -22.53 -13.59
CA ILE A 781 -41.34 -21.55 -13.30
C ILE A 781 -42.63 -21.92 -14.09
N ALA A 782 -42.48 -22.33 -15.34
CA ALA A 782 -43.63 -22.78 -16.16
C ALA A 782 -44.31 -24.05 -15.58
N GLU A 783 -43.50 -25.00 -15.09
CA GLU A 783 -43.99 -26.22 -14.46
C GLU A 783 -44.67 -25.97 -13.11
N PHE A 784 -44.17 -24.99 -12.34
CA PHE A 784 -44.82 -24.52 -11.10
C PHE A 784 -46.19 -23.91 -11.36
N PHE A 785 -46.36 -23.15 -12.42
CA PHE A 785 -47.67 -22.59 -12.78
C PHE A 785 -48.62 -23.64 -13.38
N ALA A 786 -48.09 -24.59 -14.15
CA ALA A 786 -48.86 -25.70 -14.71
C ALA A 786 -49.42 -26.63 -13.63
N SER A 787 -48.66 -26.92 -12.59
CA SER A 787 -49.09 -27.76 -11.45
C SER A 787 -50.24 -27.13 -10.62
N ARG A 788 -50.47 -25.82 -10.78
CA ARG A 788 -51.57 -25.09 -10.12
C ARG A 788 -52.71 -24.71 -11.05
N GLY A 789 -52.78 -25.33 -12.24
CA GLY A 789 -53.90 -25.12 -13.17
C GLY A 789 -53.91 -23.76 -13.88
N LYS A 790 -52.79 -23.00 -13.81
CA LYS A 790 -52.63 -21.70 -14.48
C LYS A 790 -51.74 -21.87 -15.71
N LYS A 791 -52.23 -21.54 -16.90
CA LYS A 791 -51.45 -21.52 -18.12
C LYS A 791 -50.52 -20.32 -18.10
N PHE A 792 -49.19 -20.59 -18.06
CA PHE A 792 -48.14 -19.56 -18.23
C PHE A 792 -47.99 -19.31 -19.73
N THR A 793 -48.42 -18.14 -20.19
CA THR A 793 -48.16 -17.66 -21.55
C THR A 793 -46.90 -16.83 -21.52
N ARG A 794 -45.87 -17.26 -22.24
CA ARG A 794 -44.65 -16.45 -22.42
C ARG A 794 -45.03 -15.09 -23.01
N PRO A 795 -44.64 -13.97 -22.47
CA PRO A 795 -44.84 -12.67 -23.10
C PRO A 795 -44.09 -12.65 -24.43
N LYS A 796 -44.81 -12.53 -25.53
CA LYS A 796 -44.25 -12.19 -26.84
C LYS A 796 -43.94 -10.71 -26.80
N VAL A 797 -42.67 -10.39 -26.67
CA VAL A 797 -42.16 -9.06 -26.96
C VAL A 797 -41.98 -8.99 -28.47
N ASP A 798 -42.95 -8.39 -29.17
CA ASP A 798 -42.79 -8.03 -30.56
C ASP A 798 -41.82 -6.86 -30.67
N VAL A 799 -40.56 -7.18 -30.94
CA VAL A 799 -39.57 -6.18 -31.35
C VAL A 799 -39.70 -6.09 -32.89
N PRO A 800 -39.93 -4.91 -33.46
CA PRO A 800 -39.94 -4.75 -34.90
C PRO A 800 -38.57 -5.11 -35.46
N ALA A 801 -38.50 -6.03 -36.42
CA ALA A 801 -37.26 -6.43 -37.05
C ALA A 801 -36.73 -5.28 -37.92
N PRO A 802 -35.50 -4.78 -37.69
CA PRO A 802 -34.85 -3.92 -38.66
C PRO A 802 -34.48 -4.75 -39.89
N ALA A 803 -34.84 -4.27 -41.03
CA ALA A 803 -34.51 -4.83 -42.34
C ALA A 803 -33.00 -4.88 -42.56
N GLY A 804 -32.47 -6.05 -42.95
CA GLY A 804 -31.20 -6.21 -43.60
C GLY A 804 -29.96 -6.21 -42.69
N ARG A 805 -29.73 -7.28 -41.89
CA ARG A 805 -28.42 -7.55 -41.29
C ARG A 805 -28.12 -9.05 -41.40
N THR A 806 -27.06 -9.34 -42.17
CA THR A 806 -26.42 -10.66 -42.23
C THR A 806 -25.49 -10.76 -41.01
N GLY A 807 -25.69 -11.76 -40.11
CA GLY A 807 -24.83 -12.03 -38.98
C GLY A 807 -25.47 -13.02 -37.96
N PHE A 808 -24.63 -13.55 -37.05
CA PHE A 808 -25.10 -14.45 -36.01
C PHE A 808 -25.81 -13.69 -34.89
N ARG A 809 -26.89 -14.27 -34.31
CA ARG A 809 -27.72 -13.65 -33.27
C ARG A 809 -27.49 -14.29 -31.90
N PRO A 810 -27.60 -13.54 -30.79
CA PRO A 810 -27.61 -14.13 -29.45
C PRO A 810 -28.69 -15.21 -29.32
N GLY A 811 -28.34 -16.33 -28.69
CA GLY A 811 -29.19 -17.53 -28.58
C GLY A 811 -29.11 -18.49 -29.77
N GLN A 812 -28.43 -18.18 -30.82
CA GLN A 812 -28.30 -19.04 -32.00
C GLN A 812 -27.26 -20.13 -31.76
N ARG A 813 -27.59 -21.37 -32.14
CA ARG A 813 -26.63 -22.48 -32.12
C ARG A 813 -25.70 -22.36 -33.30
N VAL A 814 -24.44 -22.58 -33.09
CA VAL A 814 -23.36 -22.49 -34.04
C VAL A 814 -22.39 -23.64 -33.86
N ARG A 815 -21.72 -24.02 -34.95
CA ARG A 815 -20.69 -25.05 -34.95
C ARG A 815 -19.38 -24.44 -35.42
N HIS A 816 -18.33 -24.67 -34.65
CA HIS A 816 -16.97 -24.23 -34.97
C HIS A 816 -16.08 -25.45 -35.25
N PRO A 817 -15.25 -25.47 -36.30
CA PRO A 817 -14.44 -26.64 -36.66
C PRO A 817 -13.56 -27.15 -35.51
N LYS A 818 -12.96 -26.23 -34.71
CA LYS A 818 -12.08 -26.58 -33.60
C LYS A 818 -12.79 -26.75 -32.26
N TYR A 819 -13.88 -26.00 -32.00
CA TYR A 819 -14.51 -25.94 -30.68
C TYR A 819 -15.82 -26.69 -30.58
N GLY A 820 -16.31 -27.24 -31.71
CA GLY A 820 -17.57 -28.01 -31.74
C GLY A 820 -18.83 -27.12 -31.65
N GLU A 821 -19.92 -27.71 -31.15
CA GLU A 821 -21.19 -27.02 -31.00
C GLU A 821 -21.16 -26.02 -29.83
N GLY A 822 -21.74 -24.86 -30.06
CA GLY A 822 -21.86 -23.80 -29.07
C GLY A 822 -23.09 -22.92 -29.31
N THR A 823 -23.38 -22.05 -28.38
CA THR A 823 -24.47 -21.07 -28.44
C THR A 823 -23.89 -19.65 -28.40
N VAL A 824 -24.35 -18.80 -29.29
CA VAL A 824 -23.97 -17.39 -29.33
C VAL A 824 -24.56 -16.70 -28.11
N TYR A 825 -23.71 -16.19 -27.23
CA TYR A 825 -24.11 -15.48 -26.02
C TYR A 825 -24.32 -13.99 -26.28
N ARG A 826 -23.38 -13.35 -27.01
CA ARG A 826 -23.40 -11.93 -27.27
C ARG A 826 -22.71 -11.60 -28.59
N ARG A 827 -23.21 -10.57 -29.27
CA ARG A 827 -22.56 -9.98 -30.44
C ARG A 827 -22.31 -8.48 -30.20
N GLU A 828 -21.10 -8.04 -30.40
CA GLU A 828 -20.66 -6.67 -30.18
C GLU A 828 -20.15 -6.07 -31.52
N GLY A 829 -20.69 -4.95 -31.92
CA GLY A 829 -20.35 -4.26 -33.17
C GLY A 829 -21.21 -4.70 -34.37
N ASP A 830 -21.09 -3.92 -35.45
CA ASP A 830 -21.81 -4.12 -36.71
C ASP A 830 -20.82 -4.47 -37.83
N GLY A 831 -21.31 -5.24 -38.83
CA GLY A 831 -20.50 -5.67 -40.00
C GLY A 831 -19.70 -6.94 -39.74
N GLU A 832 -18.75 -7.19 -40.66
CA GLU A 832 -17.92 -8.42 -40.68
C GLU A 832 -16.88 -8.47 -39.57
N ASP A 833 -16.50 -7.34 -38.99
CA ASP A 833 -15.55 -7.24 -37.86
C ASP A 833 -16.23 -7.33 -36.48
N ALA A 834 -17.55 -7.65 -36.45
CA ALA A 834 -18.27 -7.83 -35.22
C ALA A 834 -17.65 -8.95 -34.36
N LYS A 835 -17.56 -8.73 -33.07
CA LYS A 835 -17.07 -9.73 -32.12
C LYS A 835 -18.24 -10.55 -31.56
N ILE A 836 -18.13 -11.86 -31.70
CA ILE A 836 -19.16 -12.81 -31.21
C ILE A 836 -18.59 -13.56 -30.02
N THR A 837 -19.34 -13.59 -28.95
CA THR A 837 -19.05 -14.41 -27.78
C THR A 837 -19.91 -15.67 -27.87
N VAL A 838 -19.26 -16.83 -27.96
CA VAL A 838 -19.90 -18.14 -28.12
C VAL A 838 -19.54 -19.02 -26.91
N GLN A 839 -20.52 -19.66 -26.33
CA GLN A 839 -20.34 -20.65 -25.27
C GLN A 839 -20.35 -22.06 -25.90
N PHE A 840 -19.19 -22.72 -25.84
CA PHE A 840 -19.02 -24.09 -26.34
C PHE A 840 -19.09 -25.10 -25.19
N LEU A 841 -19.75 -26.22 -25.40
CA LEU A 841 -20.00 -27.25 -24.37
C LEU A 841 -18.71 -27.82 -23.73
N LYS A 842 -17.66 -28.00 -24.53
CA LYS A 842 -16.36 -28.58 -24.06
C LYS A 842 -15.26 -27.55 -23.78
N PHE A 843 -15.36 -26.35 -24.32
CA PHE A 843 -14.27 -25.37 -24.33
C PHE A 843 -14.63 -24.04 -23.66
N GLY A 844 -15.82 -23.94 -23.02
CA GLY A 844 -16.29 -22.75 -22.33
C GLY A 844 -16.56 -21.56 -23.28
N VAL A 845 -16.53 -20.35 -22.72
CA VAL A 845 -16.84 -19.13 -23.46
C VAL A 845 -15.63 -18.68 -24.28
N LYS A 846 -15.83 -18.40 -25.58
CA LYS A 846 -14.82 -17.87 -26.49
C LYS A 846 -15.34 -16.62 -27.19
N LYS A 847 -14.51 -15.58 -27.28
CA LYS A 847 -14.80 -14.36 -28.02
C LYS A 847 -14.06 -14.44 -29.36
N LEU A 848 -14.81 -14.41 -30.45
CA LEU A 848 -14.33 -14.62 -31.79
C LEU A 848 -14.71 -13.40 -32.67
N VAL A 849 -13.94 -13.09 -33.69
CA VAL A 849 -14.30 -12.07 -34.69
C VAL A 849 -15.07 -12.78 -35.80
N GLU A 850 -16.28 -12.30 -36.15
CA GLU A 850 -17.25 -12.99 -37.03
C GLU A 850 -16.62 -13.41 -38.36
N LYS A 851 -15.84 -12.53 -38.99
CA LYS A 851 -15.16 -12.78 -40.24
C LYS A 851 -14.17 -13.95 -40.23
N TYR A 852 -13.51 -14.17 -39.07
CA TYR A 852 -12.47 -15.19 -38.92
C TYR A 852 -12.93 -16.40 -38.11
N ALA A 853 -14.12 -16.36 -37.61
CA ALA A 853 -14.61 -17.34 -36.64
C ALA A 853 -15.01 -18.69 -37.26
N GLN A 854 -15.11 -18.82 -38.60
CA GLN A 854 -15.53 -20.04 -39.29
C GLN A 854 -16.74 -20.73 -38.64
N LEU A 855 -17.70 -19.93 -38.19
CA LEU A 855 -18.93 -20.42 -37.52
C LEU A 855 -19.96 -20.76 -38.57
N GLU A 856 -20.48 -21.97 -38.46
CA GLU A 856 -21.64 -22.43 -39.24
C GLU A 856 -22.88 -22.41 -38.34
N LYS A 857 -24.06 -22.14 -38.93
CA LYS A 857 -25.31 -22.26 -38.23
C LYS A 857 -25.60 -23.75 -38.00
N ALA A 858 -25.72 -24.16 -36.71
CA ALA A 858 -26.06 -25.54 -36.33
C ALA A 858 -27.56 -25.76 -36.29
#